data_e3141f53cff7e36c287d2fdd4c570f1f
#
_entry.id   e3141f53cff7e36c287d2fdd4c570f1f
#
_cell.length_a   1.000
_cell.length_b   1.000
_cell.length_c   1.000
_cell.angle_alpha   90.00
_cell.angle_beta   90.00
_cell.angle_gamma   90.00
#
_symmetry.space_group_name_H-M   'P 1'
#
loop_
_entity.id
_entity.type
_entity.pdbx_description
1 polymer ?
#
loop_
_entity_poly.entity_id
_entity_poly.type
_entity_poly.pdbx_seq_one_letter_code
_entity_poly.pdbx_strand_id
1 'polypeptide(L)'
;MLRNTLIHCFFFFSLYGFSQSNDTTKVVKRIYQTNPIQDKEAPTIDGVLDEAAWDLVPWTADFIEKEPDENTPPSQQTKFKIVYDQKYLYVGFRCLDTEAEKIEKRLSRRDGFQGDWVEINLDTYHDKRTGFSFTITAAGVKGDEFISRNGNNWDGSWNPIWYTATTIDEEGWWAEIKIPLSQLKFGKSKEQIWGLQVTRRLFRKEERSVWQRVPQDAPGWVSEFGELHGLLNIEPQKQLEIQPFGVTQLDTYEAEDGNSFRDGEDFKLNAGIDAKIGITNDLTLDLTVNPDFGQVEADPAAIALDGFQIFFEEQRPFFVENKNIFDYRFANNADNLFYSRRIGRSPQVNASTTDDDFTDLPKNSTILGAAKFSGKTKKGWSIGVLESVTSRELGTIEDALGNRREAVVEPLTNYFVGRLQKDFNERNTYVGGIFTSVHRDLGDQLLIDLDNQASDESSELAGLRENALASSLRQRAYTGGLDFRHNWKDRNYFIEGNFVASHVEGSAEAITETQTSITHLFQRSDASHVAVDSSRTSLTGTGGKLTAGKSGGGNWRYDGGFYWRSPELELNDIGFLRQADEIQQFANLRYLFLRPTKFYRRAEVALNQYSTFDFEGNYNFIRYHLFGFINYKNNWWTEVGFGHKPRIYSNTALRGGPRWRSSDDTYAFLFFGSDQRKKFNFTVGYDGSRAAYNDYTFDRFVVRLNYQPLDALSVSFNPELRINKDKTQYVTTEDFGETPRYITGNIEQNTLSASFRINYTINPNLTLQYYGQPFISRGRYSNFNYVNNPLAKKLSDRIALYNPNQISTRDDEYVIDENNDGQEDYSFDNPDFAFVQFRSNLVLRWEYIPGSEIFLVWSQGVNGDGDTSNKLLKSLDNQILGQKPENTFVLKVTYRFIL
;
A
#
# COMPACT_ATOMS: atom_id res chain seq x y z
N MET A 1 -2.73 37.32 19.20
CA MET A 1 -3.44 36.33 18.34
C MET A 1 -3.68 35.00 19.04
N LEU A 2 -2.87 34.53 19.95
CA LEU A 2 -3.08 33.28 20.72
C LEU A 2 -4.37 33.23 21.57
N ARG A 3 -4.95 34.35 21.92
CA ARG A 3 -6.09 34.45 22.85
C ARG A 3 -7.44 34.12 22.18
N ASN A 4 -7.57 34.23 20.87
CA ASN A 4 -8.81 33.92 20.14
C ASN A 4 -8.87 32.48 19.58
N THR A 5 -7.73 31.82 19.43
CA THR A 5 -7.65 30.42 18.98
C THR A 5 -7.99 29.44 20.10
N LEU A 6 -7.73 29.78 21.34
CA LEU A 6 -8.06 28.96 22.51
C LEU A 6 -9.58 28.88 22.82
N ILE A 7 -10.37 29.89 22.37
CA ILE A 7 -11.81 29.95 22.65
C ILE A 7 -12.58 28.97 21.75
N HIS A 8 -12.06 28.60 20.56
CA HIS A 8 -12.72 27.63 19.69
C HIS A 8 -12.44 26.16 20.09
N CYS A 9 -11.37 25.88 20.83
CA CYS A 9 -11.11 24.55 21.36
C CYS A 9 -11.95 24.17 22.59
N PHE A 10 -12.52 25.15 23.32
CA PHE A 10 -13.26 24.89 24.55
C PHE A 10 -14.76 24.66 24.36
N PHE A 11 -15.32 24.92 23.18
CA PHE A 11 -16.76 24.75 22.94
C PHE A 11 -17.20 23.29 22.65
N PHE A 12 -16.30 22.34 22.54
CA PHE A 12 -16.63 20.94 22.28
C PHE A 12 -16.72 20.03 23.51
N PHE A 13 -16.45 20.56 24.72
CA PHE A 13 -16.43 19.71 25.94
C PHE A 13 -17.67 19.80 26.80
N SER A 14 -18.73 20.51 26.40
CA SER A 14 -19.94 20.66 27.21
C SER A 14 -21.19 19.97 26.66
N LEU A 15 -21.04 18.86 25.95
CA LEU A 15 -22.14 17.93 25.68
C LEU A 15 -22.17 16.84 26.75
N TYR A 16 -22.46 17.26 27.99
CA TYR A 16 -22.99 16.35 29.01
C TYR A 16 -24.45 16.07 28.67
N GLY A 17 -24.74 14.79 28.47
CA GLY A 17 -26.11 14.40 28.71
C GLY A 17 -26.74 13.55 27.63
N PHE A 18 -27.16 12.46 28.10
CA PHE A 18 -27.96 11.34 27.68
C PHE A 18 -27.17 10.13 27.19
N SER A 19 -26.39 9.58 28.15
CA SER A 19 -26.12 8.16 28.14
C SER A 19 -27.41 7.45 28.56
N GLN A 20 -28.17 6.96 27.60
CA GLN A 20 -29.01 5.81 27.93
C GLN A 20 -28.04 4.67 28.25
N SER A 21 -28.04 4.24 29.51
CA SER A 21 -27.42 2.99 29.93
C SER A 21 -28.16 1.85 29.24
N ASN A 22 -27.67 1.46 28.06
CA ASN A 22 -27.98 0.14 27.55
C ASN A 22 -27.28 -0.82 28.50
N ASP A 23 -28.03 -1.63 29.18
CA ASP A 23 -27.59 -2.78 29.94
C ASP A 23 -26.76 -3.67 28.98
N THR A 24 -25.47 -3.45 28.96
CA THR A 24 -24.52 -4.31 28.22
C THR A 24 -24.37 -5.58 29.04
N THR A 25 -25.33 -6.50 28.90
CA THR A 25 -25.13 -7.86 29.38
C THR A 25 -23.84 -8.37 28.77
N LYS A 26 -22.82 -8.58 29.58
CA LYS A 26 -21.52 -9.08 29.18
C LYS A 26 -21.74 -10.36 28.38
N VAL A 27 -21.33 -10.39 27.12
CA VAL A 27 -21.50 -11.56 26.26
C VAL A 27 -20.72 -12.73 26.87
N VAL A 28 -21.44 -13.79 27.21
CA VAL A 28 -20.82 -15.00 27.78
C VAL A 28 -20.00 -15.66 26.67
N LYS A 29 -18.73 -15.94 26.97
CA LYS A 29 -17.84 -16.64 26.05
C LYS A 29 -18.21 -18.12 25.97
N ARG A 30 -18.42 -18.61 24.76
CA ARG A 30 -18.69 -20.04 24.52
C ARG A 30 -17.37 -20.84 24.59
N ILE A 31 -17.46 -22.05 25.06
CA ILE A 31 -16.34 -23.00 25.13
C ILE A 31 -16.67 -24.18 24.21
N TYR A 32 -15.72 -24.51 23.33
CA TYR A 32 -15.72 -25.73 22.54
C TYR A 32 -14.69 -26.68 23.13
N GLN A 33 -15.12 -27.91 23.43
CA GLN A 33 -14.23 -28.97 23.97
C GLN A 33 -13.84 -29.90 22.83
N THR A 34 -12.56 -29.95 22.48
CA THR A 34 -11.99 -30.92 21.53
C THR A 34 -11.36 -32.13 22.23
N ASN A 35 -11.14 -33.21 21.47
CA ASN A 35 -10.49 -34.43 21.91
C ASN A 35 -9.39 -34.86 20.94
N PRO A 36 -8.30 -35.50 21.41
CA PRO A 36 -7.28 -36.07 20.55
C PRO A 36 -7.75 -37.35 19.86
N ILE A 37 -7.21 -37.61 18.67
CA ILE A 37 -7.48 -38.80 17.87
C ILE A 37 -6.67 -39.99 18.37
N GLN A 38 -6.52 -40.39 19.46
CA GLN A 38 -5.65 -41.41 20.06
C GLN A 38 -5.33 -42.61 19.12
N ASP A 39 -6.10 -43.69 19.25
CA ASP A 39 -5.87 -44.94 18.53
C ASP A 39 -6.76 -45.08 17.28
N LYS A 40 -7.42 -44.01 16.85
CA LYS A 40 -8.26 -44.01 15.65
C LYS A 40 -7.50 -43.49 14.45
N GLU A 41 -7.93 -43.92 13.29
CA GLU A 41 -7.42 -43.43 12.02
C GLU A 41 -7.73 -41.96 11.85
N ALA A 42 -6.73 -41.20 11.35
CA ALA A 42 -6.88 -39.76 11.10
C ALA A 42 -7.87 -39.53 9.96
N PRO A 43 -8.66 -38.42 10.00
CA PRO A 43 -9.58 -38.12 8.91
C PRO A 43 -8.87 -38.01 7.56
N THR A 44 -9.45 -38.62 6.54
CA THR A 44 -9.07 -38.37 5.14
C THR A 44 -9.75 -37.11 4.66
N ILE A 45 -9.01 -36.23 3.99
CA ILE A 45 -9.56 -34.94 3.56
C ILE A 45 -10.15 -35.10 2.17
N ASP A 46 -11.39 -35.58 2.08
CA ASP A 46 -12.11 -35.82 0.84
C ASP A 46 -13.46 -35.07 0.74
N GLY A 47 -13.87 -34.40 1.82
CA GLY A 47 -15.10 -33.63 1.91
C GLY A 47 -16.29 -34.40 2.48
N VAL A 48 -16.06 -35.58 3.07
CA VAL A 48 -17.05 -36.41 3.72
C VAL A 48 -16.62 -36.75 5.14
N LEU A 49 -17.44 -36.48 6.15
CA LEU A 49 -17.12 -36.69 7.56
C LEU A 49 -17.67 -38.06 8.02
N ASP A 50 -17.12 -39.16 7.52
CA ASP A 50 -17.56 -40.51 7.83
C ASP A 50 -16.59 -41.34 8.68
N GLU A 51 -15.37 -40.82 8.94
CA GLU A 51 -14.41 -41.53 9.78
C GLU A 51 -14.78 -41.48 11.27
N ALA A 52 -14.48 -42.57 11.95
CA ALA A 52 -14.72 -42.76 13.38
C ALA A 52 -14.03 -41.72 14.29
N ALA A 53 -13.04 -41.02 13.78
CA ALA A 53 -12.40 -39.92 14.50
C ALA A 53 -13.37 -38.76 14.80
N TRP A 54 -14.31 -38.51 13.92
CA TRP A 54 -15.31 -37.45 14.08
C TRP A 54 -16.34 -37.76 15.19
N ASP A 55 -16.51 -39.02 15.60
CA ASP A 55 -17.41 -39.43 16.69
C ASP A 55 -16.85 -39.13 18.08
N LEU A 56 -15.56 -38.73 18.18
CA LEU A 56 -14.92 -38.36 19.44
C LEU A 56 -15.46 -37.08 20.06
N VAL A 57 -16.12 -36.25 19.24
CA VAL A 57 -16.67 -34.97 19.68
C VAL A 57 -18.09 -34.77 19.16
N PRO A 58 -18.97 -34.13 19.92
CA PRO A 58 -20.32 -33.81 19.44
C PRO A 58 -20.28 -32.70 18.39
N TRP A 59 -21.29 -32.66 17.53
CA TRP A 59 -21.55 -31.48 16.73
C TRP A 59 -21.85 -30.29 17.61
N THR A 60 -21.24 -29.15 17.33
CA THR A 60 -21.68 -27.86 17.89
C THR A 60 -22.39 -27.05 16.80
N ALA A 61 -23.41 -26.36 17.22
CA ALA A 61 -24.32 -25.59 16.36
C ALA A 61 -24.67 -24.25 17.03
N ASP A 62 -25.90 -23.79 16.89
CA ASP A 62 -26.47 -22.60 17.51
C ASP A 62 -25.75 -21.33 17.08
N PHE A 63 -25.41 -21.26 15.79
CA PHE A 63 -24.94 -20.02 15.18
C PHE A 63 -26.00 -18.93 15.31
N ILE A 64 -25.55 -17.72 15.42
CA ILE A 64 -26.41 -16.53 15.43
C ILE A 64 -26.02 -15.61 14.30
N GLU A 65 -26.97 -14.92 13.75
CA GLU A 65 -26.73 -13.93 12.72
C GLU A 65 -26.02 -12.71 13.33
N LYS A 66 -24.92 -12.30 12.67
CA LYS A 66 -24.22 -11.07 12.97
C LYS A 66 -24.68 -9.93 12.05
N GLU A 67 -24.90 -10.23 10.78
CA GLU A 67 -25.30 -9.30 9.74
C GLU A 67 -26.29 -9.96 8.78
N PRO A 68 -27.37 -9.29 8.38
CA PRO A 68 -27.77 -7.93 8.72
C PRO A 68 -28.52 -7.79 10.05
N ASP A 69 -29.17 -8.85 10.55
CA ASP A 69 -30.09 -8.80 11.67
C ASP A 69 -29.44 -9.41 12.93
N GLU A 70 -28.67 -8.57 13.65
CA GLU A 70 -27.84 -8.99 14.78
C GLU A 70 -28.64 -9.79 15.83
N ASN A 71 -28.03 -10.92 16.27
CA ASN A 71 -28.53 -11.76 17.35
C ASN A 71 -29.87 -12.45 17.04
N THR A 72 -30.17 -12.71 15.78
CA THR A 72 -31.29 -13.54 15.34
C THR A 72 -30.79 -14.93 14.92
N PRO A 73 -31.66 -15.94 14.82
CA PRO A 73 -31.32 -17.21 14.21
C PRO A 73 -30.91 -17.04 12.74
N PRO A 74 -29.84 -17.70 12.27
CA PRO A 74 -29.45 -17.61 10.87
C PRO A 74 -30.49 -18.29 9.96
N SER A 75 -30.55 -17.81 8.72
CA SER A 75 -31.47 -18.41 7.71
C SER A 75 -31.19 -19.88 7.44
N GLN A 76 -29.90 -20.31 7.53
CA GLN A 76 -29.43 -21.65 7.32
C GLN A 76 -28.46 -22.03 8.43
N GLN A 77 -28.61 -23.21 9.01
CA GLN A 77 -27.79 -23.65 10.13
C GLN A 77 -26.42 -24.15 9.70
N THR A 78 -25.45 -23.99 10.58
CA THR A 78 -24.09 -24.48 10.44
C THR A 78 -23.73 -25.31 11.65
N LYS A 79 -23.01 -26.43 11.43
CA LYS A 79 -22.47 -27.29 12.49
C LYS A 79 -20.98 -27.50 12.22
N PHE A 80 -20.19 -27.67 13.26
CA PHE A 80 -18.77 -28.04 13.09
C PHE A 80 -18.29 -28.98 14.18
N LYS A 81 -17.18 -29.64 13.89
CA LYS A 81 -16.42 -30.51 14.79
C LYS A 81 -14.95 -30.18 14.71
N ILE A 82 -14.20 -30.31 15.80
CA ILE A 82 -12.75 -30.14 15.83
C ILE A 82 -12.15 -31.33 16.58
N VAL A 83 -11.20 -32.01 15.94
CA VAL A 83 -10.35 -33.05 16.54
C VAL A 83 -8.89 -32.78 16.18
N TYR A 84 -7.95 -33.41 16.86
CA TYR A 84 -6.53 -33.17 16.62
C TYR A 84 -5.67 -34.39 16.92
N ASP A 85 -4.48 -34.42 16.34
CA ASP A 85 -3.37 -35.32 16.73
C ASP A 85 -2.11 -34.49 17.08
N GLN A 86 -0.96 -35.16 17.16
CA GLN A 86 0.30 -34.48 17.49
C GLN A 86 0.85 -33.60 16.36
N LYS A 87 0.30 -33.70 15.15
CA LYS A 87 0.78 -33.01 13.93
C LYS A 87 -0.24 -32.06 13.32
N TYR A 88 -1.53 -32.34 13.48
CA TYR A 88 -2.59 -31.66 12.76
C TYR A 88 -3.79 -31.33 13.64
N LEU A 89 -4.41 -30.20 13.32
CA LEU A 89 -5.78 -29.87 13.73
C LEU A 89 -6.71 -30.18 12.57
N TYR A 90 -7.79 -30.89 12.83
CA TYR A 90 -8.82 -31.22 11.83
C TYR A 90 -10.12 -30.53 12.18
N VAL A 91 -10.77 -29.92 11.19
CA VAL A 91 -12.05 -29.22 11.36
C VAL A 91 -13.02 -29.72 10.29
N GLY A 92 -14.15 -30.20 10.73
CA GLY A 92 -15.23 -30.62 9.83
C GLY A 92 -16.43 -29.69 9.97
N PHE A 93 -17.01 -29.30 8.85
CA PHE A 93 -18.19 -28.44 8.78
C PHE A 93 -19.34 -29.13 8.07
N ARG A 94 -20.56 -28.92 8.56
CA ARG A 94 -21.80 -29.19 7.88
C ARG A 94 -22.58 -27.88 7.72
N CYS A 95 -22.67 -27.39 6.53
CA CYS A 95 -23.38 -26.18 6.17
C CYS A 95 -24.73 -26.53 5.56
N LEU A 96 -25.78 -26.60 6.38
CA LEU A 96 -27.12 -26.92 5.90
C LEU A 96 -27.64 -25.82 4.97
N ASP A 97 -28.40 -26.22 3.96
CA ASP A 97 -29.05 -25.32 3.04
C ASP A 97 -30.30 -25.96 2.43
N THR A 98 -31.44 -25.36 2.69
CA THR A 98 -32.73 -25.85 2.18
C THR A 98 -32.94 -25.59 0.69
N GLU A 99 -32.02 -24.88 0.05
CA GLU A 99 -32.00 -24.55 -1.38
C GLU A 99 -30.58 -24.82 -1.92
N ALA A 100 -30.12 -26.07 -1.78
CA ALA A 100 -28.74 -26.47 -2.12
C ALA A 100 -28.36 -26.16 -3.58
N GLU A 101 -29.33 -26.15 -4.50
CA GLU A 101 -29.12 -25.75 -5.88
C GLU A 101 -28.74 -24.27 -6.08
N LYS A 102 -28.96 -23.44 -5.05
CA LYS A 102 -28.63 -21.99 -5.04
C LYS A 102 -27.32 -21.68 -4.33
N ILE A 103 -26.56 -22.68 -3.90
CA ILE A 103 -25.25 -22.50 -3.34
C ILE A 103 -24.33 -21.88 -4.40
N GLU A 104 -23.70 -20.76 -4.07
CA GLU A 104 -22.86 -20.03 -5.01
C GLU A 104 -21.44 -20.61 -5.00
N LYS A 105 -21.00 -21.12 -6.16
CA LYS A 105 -19.75 -21.89 -6.36
C LYS A 105 -18.74 -21.15 -7.22
N ARG A 106 -18.64 -19.85 -7.10
CA ARG A 106 -17.67 -19.08 -7.88
C ARG A 106 -16.26 -19.54 -7.57
N LEU A 107 -15.53 -19.81 -8.64
CA LEU A 107 -14.11 -20.11 -8.56
C LEU A 107 -13.30 -18.82 -8.61
N SER A 108 -12.26 -18.77 -7.81
CA SER A 108 -11.27 -17.72 -7.80
C SER A 108 -9.90 -18.32 -7.50
N ARG A 109 -8.87 -17.51 -7.62
CA ARG A 109 -7.57 -17.80 -7.04
C ARG A 109 -7.71 -17.85 -5.52
N ARG A 110 -6.74 -18.49 -4.81
CA ARG A 110 -6.56 -18.41 -3.34
C ARG A 110 -6.80 -16.98 -2.86
N ASP A 111 -7.41 -16.84 -1.68
CA ASP A 111 -7.80 -15.57 -1.02
C ASP A 111 -8.93 -14.80 -1.72
N GLY A 112 -9.60 -15.42 -2.71
CA GLY A 112 -10.80 -14.88 -3.31
C GLY A 112 -12.06 -15.43 -2.64
N PHE A 113 -12.73 -14.61 -1.83
CA PHE A 113 -13.90 -15.02 -1.04
C PHE A 113 -15.23 -14.82 -1.78
N GLN A 114 -15.29 -15.25 -3.03
CA GLN A 114 -16.49 -15.16 -3.86
C GLN A 114 -17.38 -16.40 -3.65
N GLY A 115 -18.64 -16.19 -3.24
CA GLY A 115 -19.59 -17.27 -3.02
C GLY A 115 -19.86 -17.58 -1.55
N ASP A 116 -20.46 -18.77 -1.32
CA ASP A 116 -20.71 -19.31 0.02
C ASP A 116 -19.39 -19.80 0.63
N TRP A 117 -19.12 -19.47 1.89
CA TRP A 117 -17.93 -19.93 2.58
C TRP A 117 -18.13 -20.13 4.10
N VAL A 118 -17.26 -20.94 4.69
CA VAL A 118 -17.05 -21.04 6.12
C VAL A 118 -15.61 -20.69 6.47
N GLU A 119 -15.44 -20.17 7.66
CA GLU A 119 -14.17 -19.66 8.15
C GLU A 119 -13.97 -20.09 9.60
N ILE A 120 -12.76 -20.52 9.95
CA ILE A 120 -12.32 -20.70 11.33
C ILE A 120 -11.21 -19.72 11.64
N ASN A 121 -11.36 -18.97 12.73
CA ASN A 121 -10.35 -18.08 13.27
C ASN A 121 -9.82 -18.63 14.59
N LEU A 122 -8.51 -18.68 14.75
CA LEU A 122 -7.82 -19.23 15.90
C LEU A 122 -6.87 -18.17 16.50
N ASP A 123 -7.11 -17.73 17.74
CA ASP A 123 -6.16 -16.97 18.53
C ASP A 123 -5.35 -17.93 19.38
N THR A 124 -4.29 -18.50 18.80
CA THR A 124 -3.45 -19.54 19.40
C THR A 124 -2.56 -19.03 20.55
N TYR A 125 -2.31 -17.73 20.59
CA TYR A 125 -1.64 -17.07 21.71
C TYR A 125 -2.60 -16.69 22.85
N HIS A 126 -3.89 -16.75 22.60
CA HIS A 126 -4.96 -16.24 23.47
C HIS A 126 -4.67 -14.79 23.87
N ASP A 127 -4.26 -13.98 22.88
CA ASP A 127 -3.80 -12.61 23.09
C ASP A 127 -4.89 -11.55 22.84
N LYS A 128 -6.04 -11.96 22.30
CA LYS A 128 -7.19 -11.11 22.02
C LYS A 128 -6.87 -9.96 21.06
N ARG A 129 -5.86 -10.14 20.20
CA ARG A 129 -5.36 -9.15 19.24
C ARG A 129 -4.96 -9.74 17.91
N THR A 130 -4.39 -10.95 17.92
CA THR A 130 -3.91 -11.63 16.73
C THR A 130 -4.60 -12.97 16.56
N GLY A 131 -4.75 -13.42 15.32
CA GLY A 131 -5.37 -14.70 15.01
C GLY A 131 -4.98 -15.19 13.62
N PHE A 132 -5.21 -16.47 13.40
CA PHE A 132 -5.04 -17.14 12.12
C PHE A 132 -6.42 -17.46 11.56
N SER A 133 -6.70 -17.06 10.33
CA SER A 133 -7.94 -17.32 9.63
C SER A 133 -7.72 -18.37 8.55
N PHE A 134 -8.62 -19.32 8.46
CA PHE A 134 -8.69 -20.32 7.40
C PHE A 134 -10.11 -20.34 6.86
N THR A 135 -10.26 -19.96 5.60
CA THR A 135 -11.54 -19.86 4.91
C THR A 135 -11.60 -20.89 3.79
N ILE A 136 -12.74 -21.57 3.66
CA ILE A 136 -13.02 -22.44 2.54
C ILE A 136 -14.35 -22.08 1.92
N THR A 137 -14.36 -21.89 0.60
CA THR A 137 -15.61 -21.69 -0.14
C THR A 137 -16.25 -23.02 -0.51
N ALA A 138 -17.54 -23.02 -0.80
CA ALA A 138 -18.26 -24.21 -1.28
C ALA A 138 -17.69 -24.77 -2.61
N ALA A 139 -16.92 -23.97 -3.35
CA ALA A 139 -16.18 -24.36 -4.56
C ALA A 139 -14.78 -24.93 -4.28
N GLY A 140 -14.36 -25.06 -3.01
CA GLY A 140 -13.04 -25.57 -2.63
C GLY A 140 -11.92 -24.56 -2.73
N VAL A 141 -12.21 -23.27 -2.87
CA VAL A 141 -11.19 -22.22 -2.89
C VAL A 141 -10.72 -21.93 -1.46
N LYS A 142 -9.40 -22.00 -1.24
CA LYS A 142 -8.77 -21.67 0.03
C LYS A 142 -8.60 -20.16 0.20
N GLY A 143 -8.74 -19.70 1.44
CA GLY A 143 -8.32 -18.37 1.83
C GLY A 143 -7.69 -18.43 3.21
N ASP A 144 -6.63 -17.67 3.40
CA ASP A 144 -5.93 -17.60 4.67
C ASP A 144 -5.45 -16.20 4.94
N GLU A 145 -5.63 -15.75 6.17
CA GLU A 145 -5.26 -14.40 6.57
C GLU A 145 -4.68 -14.41 7.98
N PHE A 146 -3.66 -13.59 8.20
CA PHE A 146 -3.20 -13.29 9.54
C PHE A 146 -3.94 -12.06 10.06
N ILE A 147 -4.69 -12.25 11.14
CA ILE A 147 -5.47 -11.20 11.78
C ILE A 147 -4.59 -10.46 12.79
N SER A 148 -4.54 -9.13 12.71
CA SER A 148 -3.83 -8.29 13.65
C SER A 148 -4.62 -7.05 14.06
N ARG A 149 -4.13 -6.29 15.07
CA ARG A 149 -4.80 -5.09 15.60
C ARG A 149 -6.27 -5.33 16.01
N ASN A 150 -6.54 -6.51 16.59
CA ASN A 150 -7.88 -6.94 17.03
C ASN A 150 -8.92 -6.99 15.89
N GLY A 151 -8.51 -7.36 14.67
CA GLY A 151 -9.38 -7.47 13.51
C GLY A 151 -9.45 -6.21 12.64
N ASN A 152 -8.67 -5.17 12.95
CA ASN A 152 -8.58 -3.99 12.10
C ASN A 152 -7.62 -4.17 10.91
N ASN A 153 -6.84 -5.25 10.89
CA ASN A 153 -5.96 -5.60 9.78
C ASN A 153 -6.00 -7.11 9.55
N TRP A 154 -6.34 -7.49 8.31
CA TRP A 154 -6.38 -8.85 7.80
C TRP A 154 -5.36 -8.94 6.68
N ASP A 155 -4.35 -9.78 6.86
CA ASP A 155 -3.20 -9.88 5.96
C ASP A 155 -3.25 -11.20 5.19
N GLY A 156 -3.79 -11.17 3.97
CA GLY A 156 -3.88 -12.29 3.04
C GLY A 156 -2.55 -12.66 2.38
N SER A 157 -1.46 -11.98 2.72
CA SER A 157 -0.13 -12.36 2.24
C SER A 157 0.50 -13.50 3.04
N TRP A 158 -0.08 -13.86 4.18
CA TRP A 158 0.31 -15.04 4.93
C TRP A 158 -0.20 -16.30 4.22
N ASN A 159 0.71 -17.11 3.69
CA ASN A 159 0.42 -18.28 2.85
C ASN A 159 0.86 -19.59 3.52
N PRO A 160 0.12 -20.12 4.52
CA PRO A 160 0.41 -21.38 5.15
C PRO A 160 0.09 -22.57 4.23
N ILE A 161 0.71 -23.71 4.53
CA ILE A 161 0.33 -24.98 3.88
C ILE A 161 -0.72 -25.66 4.73
N TRP A 162 -1.89 -25.88 4.16
CA TRP A 162 -2.99 -26.62 4.75
C TRP A 162 -3.83 -27.32 3.68
N TYR A 163 -4.64 -28.28 4.08
CA TYR A 163 -5.38 -29.15 3.18
C TYR A 163 -6.88 -29.02 3.43
N THR A 164 -7.67 -29.17 2.38
CA THR A 164 -9.13 -29.10 2.49
C THR A 164 -9.79 -29.77 1.31
N ALA A 165 -11.02 -30.23 1.53
CA ALA A 165 -11.94 -30.71 0.51
C ALA A 165 -13.36 -30.26 0.82
N THR A 166 -14.20 -30.15 -0.19
CA THR A 166 -15.61 -29.78 -0.07
C THR A 166 -16.49 -30.67 -0.94
N THR A 167 -17.69 -31.01 -0.45
CA THR A 167 -18.70 -31.77 -1.17
C THR A 167 -20.06 -31.12 -1.01
N ILE A 168 -20.88 -31.08 -2.04
CA ILE A 168 -22.23 -30.53 -2.04
C ILE A 168 -23.22 -31.66 -2.23
N ASP A 169 -24.28 -31.69 -1.40
CA ASP A 169 -25.37 -32.63 -1.47
C ASP A 169 -26.76 -31.94 -1.51
N GLU A 170 -27.84 -32.68 -1.40
CA GLU A 170 -29.20 -32.13 -1.44
C GLU A 170 -29.57 -31.29 -0.20
N GLU A 171 -28.87 -31.47 0.92
CA GLU A 171 -29.13 -30.78 2.19
C GLU A 171 -28.16 -29.60 2.45
N GLY A 172 -27.18 -29.37 1.55
CA GLY A 172 -26.18 -28.28 1.72
C GLY A 172 -24.81 -28.70 1.25
N TRP A 173 -23.78 -28.43 2.06
CA TRP A 173 -22.41 -28.77 1.72
C TRP A 173 -21.57 -29.09 2.96
N TRP A 174 -20.52 -29.85 2.73
CA TRP A 174 -19.52 -30.27 3.69
C TRP A 174 -18.19 -29.59 3.39
N ALA A 175 -17.40 -29.37 4.42
CA ALA A 175 -16.01 -28.98 4.26
C ALA A 175 -15.16 -29.64 5.33
N GLU A 176 -13.98 -30.10 4.93
CA GLU A 176 -12.93 -30.59 5.80
C GLU A 176 -11.70 -29.75 5.68
N ILE A 177 -11.07 -29.45 6.79
CA ILE A 177 -9.83 -28.69 6.89
C ILE A 177 -8.84 -29.48 7.74
N LYS A 178 -7.59 -29.62 7.26
CA LYS A 178 -6.45 -30.19 7.97
C LYS A 178 -5.34 -29.17 8.04
N ILE A 179 -5.04 -28.68 9.24
CA ILE A 179 -4.05 -27.63 9.48
C ILE A 179 -2.84 -28.25 10.19
N PRO A 180 -1.65 -28.26 9.57
CA PRO A 180 -0.44 -28.67 10.27
C PRO A 180 -0.16 -27.73 11.45
N LEU A 181 0.11 -28.28 12.63
CA LEU A 181 0.44 -27.51 13.82
C LEU A 181 1.75 -26.71 13.66
N SER A 182 2.60 -27.09 12.70
CA SER A 182 3.79 -26.32 12.31
C SER A 182 3.47 -24.97 11.65
N GLN A 183 2.27 -24.81 11.08
CA GLN A 183 1.80 -23.55 10.49
C GLN A 183 1.17 -22.61 11.53
N LEU A 184 0.88 -23.12 12.72
CA LEU A 184 0.31 -22.35 13.82
C LEU A 184 1.41 -22.04 14.86
N LYS A 185 1.44 -20.80 15.32
CA LYS A 185 2.38 -20.38 16.37
C LYS A 185 1.68 -20.37 17.70
N PHE A 186 2.12 -21.20 18.64
CA PHE A 186 1.57 -21.29 19.99
C PHE A 186 2.63 -21.66 21.03
N GLY A 187 2.41 -21.29 22.29
CA GLY A 187 3.39 -21.53 23.37
C GLY A 187 3.35 -22.94 23.92
N LYS A 188 4.41 -23.39 24.59
CA LYS A 188 4.44 -24.65 25.31
C LYS A 188 3.58 -24.57 26.55
N SER A 189 2.57 -25.44 26.64
CA SER A 189 1.72 -25.63 27.83
C SER A 189 1.17 -27.06 27.80
N LYS A 190 0.94 -27.67 28.94
CA LYS A 190 0.33 -29.01 29.00
C LYS A 190 -1.09 -28.99 28.44
N GLU A 191 -1.81 -27.91 28.68
CA GLU A 191 -3.11 -27.64 28.15
C GLU A 191 -3.04 -26.29 27.41
N GLN A 192 -3.52 -26.25 26.20
CA GLN A 192 -3.64 -25.03 25.40
C GLN A 192 -5.10 -24.58 25.42
N ILE A 193 -5.30 -23.30 25.67
CA ILE A 193 -6.59 -22.64 25.49
C ILE A 193 -6.40 -21.63 24.38
N TRP A 194 -7.15 -21.78 23.28
CA TRP A 194 -7.09 -20.87 22.15
C TRP A 194 -8.38 -20.09 22.02
N GLY A 195 -8.33 -18.85 21.52
CA GLY A 195 -9.52 -18.15 21.08
C GLY A 195 -10.07 -18.82 19.82
N LEU A 196 -11.38 -18.97 19.74
CA LEU A 196 -12.09 -19.64 18.65
C LEU A 196 -13.25 -18.78 18.13
N GLN A 197 -13.31 -18.60 16.85
CA GLN A 197 -14.48 -18.10 16.14
C GLN A 197 -14.72 -18.93 14.88
N VAL A 198 -15.98 -19.22 14.60
CA VAL A 198 -16.40 -19.81 13.33
C VAL A 198 -17.46 -18.90 12.71
N THR A 199 -17.27 -18.59 11.43
CA THR A 199 -18.15 -17.71 10.66
C THR A 199 -18.64 -18.45 9.41
N ARG A 200 -19.90 -18.25 9.05
CA ARG A 200 -20.44 -18.64 7.73
C ARG A 200 -20.95 -17.41 7.01
N ARG A 201 -20.68 -17.32 5.72
CA ARG A 201 -21.38 -16.41 4.79
C ARG A 201 -22.34 -17.19 3.94
N LEU A 202 -23.61 -16.81 3.99
CA LEU A 202 -24.63 -17.22 3.03
C LEU A 202 -24.73 -16.15 1.95
N PHE A 203 -24.01 -16.38 0.84
CA PHE A 203 -23.74 -15.36 -0.17
C PHE A 203 -25.02 -14.76 -0.78
N ARG A 204 -25.98 -15.60 -1.18
CA ARG A 204 -27.22 -15.13 -1.85
C ARG A 204 -28.07 -14.19 -0.98
N LYS A 205 -27.90 -14.24 0.36
CA LYS A 205 -28.61 -13.35 1.30
C LYS A 205 -27.71 -12.24 1.84
N GLU A 206 -26.41 -12.29 1.57
CA GLU A 206 -25.40 -11.45 2.21
C GLU A 206 -25.55 -11.49 3.74
N GLU A 207 -25.73 -12.71 4.24
CA GLU A 207 -25.89 -13.01 5.65
C GLU A 207 -24.58 -13.57 6.19
N ARG A 208 -24.15 -13.05 7.34
CA ARG A 208 -23.04 -13.60 8.11
C ARG A 208 -23.54 -14.10 9.44
N SER A 209 -23.32 -15.36 9.73
CA SER A 209 -23.60 -15.98 11.01
C SER A 209 -22.30 -16.40 11.69
N VAL A 210 -22.29 -16.32 13.02
CA VAL A 210 -21.12 -16.58 13.87
C VAL A 210 -21.47 -17.55 14.97
N TRP A 211 -20.49 -18.40 15.34
CA TRP A 211 -20.66 -19.31 16.46
C TRP A 211 -20.62 -18.58 17.81
N GLN A 212 -19.61 -17.74 18.03
CA GLN A 212 -19.54 -16.85 19.19
C GLN A 212 -20.10 -15.49 18.81
N ARG A 213 -21.04 -14.97 19.59
CA ARG A 213 -21.61 -13.65 19.35
C ARG A 213 -20.54 -12.57 19.39
N VAL A 214 -20.50 -11.76 18.35
CA VAL A 214 -19.70 -10.54 18.24
C VAL A 214 -20.66 -9.37 18.00
N PRO A 215 -20.88 -8.49 18.96
CA PRO A 215 -21.77 -7.33 18.77
C PRO A 215 -21.31 -6.44 17.60
N GLN A 216 -22.24 -5.85 16.87
CA GLN A 216 -21.92 -4.93 15.79
C GLN A 216 -21.19 -3.66 16.26
N ASP A 217 -21.37 -3.29 17.51
CA ASP A 217 -20.69 -2.16 18.14
C ASP A 217 -19.43 -2.54 18.91
N ALA A 218 -18.96 -3.80 18.82
CA ALA A 218 -17.75 -4.26 19.48
C ALA A 218 -16.52 -3.44 19.06
N PRO A 219 -15.52 -3.27 19.94
CA PRO A 219 -14.31 -2.52 19.65
C PRO A 219 -13.31 -3.27 18.75
N GLY A 220 -13.59 -4.54 18.43
CA GLY A 220 -12.75 -5.38 17.60
C GLY A 220 -13.36 -6.75 17.33
N TRP A 221 -12.57 -7.65 16.80
CA TRP A 221 -12.97 -8.99 16.37
C TRP A 221 -12.39 -10.08 17.28
N VAL A 222 -11.05 -10.18 17.39
CA VAL A 222 -10.36 -11.27 18.12
C VAL A 222 -10.65 -11.26 19.62
N SER A 223 -10.84 -10.07 20.21
CA SER A 223 -11.20 -9.94 21.63
C SER A 223 -12.56 -10.55 21.98
N GLU A 224 -13.39 -10.74 20.96
CA GLU A 224 -14.76 -11.25 21.13
C GLU A 224 -14.87 -12.76 20.92
N PHE A 225 -13.81 -13.45 20.54
CA PHE A 225 -13.81 -14.90 20.34
C PHE A 225 -14.26 -15.68 21.58
N GLY A 226 -14.89 -16.84 21.35
CA GLY A 226 -15.05 -17.90 22.33
C GLY A 226 -13.72 -18.63 22.55
N GLU A 227 -13.76 -19.78 23.18
CA GLU A 227 -12.55 -20.53 23.55
C GLU A 227 -12.60 -21.98 23.05
N LEU A 228 -11.45 -22.49 22.59
CA LEU A 228 -11.17 -23.88 22.28
C LEU A 228 -10.35 -24.49 23.42
N HIS A 229 -10.92 -25.47 24.09
CA HIS A 229 -10.33 -26.21 25.20
C HIS A 229 -10.07 -27.67 24.81
N GLY A 230 -9.29 -28.40 25.62
CA GLY A 230 -9.02 -29.83 25.43
C GLY A 230 -7.84 -30.14 24.55
N LEU A 231 -7.08 -29.13 24.11
CA LEU A 231 -5.81 -29.33 23.42
C LEU A 231 -4.72 -29.72 24.43
N LEU A 232 -4.51 -31.00 24.60
CA LEU A 232 -3.62 -31.56 25.64
C LEU A 232 -2.31 -32.05 25.01
N ASN A 233 -1.18 -31.68 25.63
CA ASN A 233 0.16 -32.17 25.31
C ASN A 233 0.55 -32.07 23.83
N ILE A 234 -0.03 -31.06 23.09
CA ILE A 234 0.43 -30.79 21.77
C ILE A 234 1.77 -30.06 21.80
N GLU A 235 2.72 -30.57 21.05
CA GLU A 235 4.04 -29.97 20.96
C GLU A 235 4.14 -29.17 19.67
N PRO A 236 4.58 -27.92 19.76
CA PRO A 236 4.82 -27.11 18.59
C PRO A 236 5.94 -27.72 17.75
N GLN A 237 5.68 -27.87 16.46
CA GLN A 237 6.64 -28.45 15.53
C GLN A 237 7.56 -27.38 14.95
N LYS A 238 8.84 -27.72 14.77
CA LYS A 238 9.76 -26.84 14.09
C LYS A 238 9.41 -26.81 12.61
N GLN A 239 9.22 -25.63 12.07
CA GLN A 239 9.06 -25.41 10.65
C GLN A 239 10.43 -25.35 9.98
N LEU A 240 10.66 -26.17 8.97
CA LEU A 240 11.79 -26.07 8.08
C LEU A 240 11.29 -26.18 6.64
N GLU A 241 11.39 -25.10 5.93
CA GLU A 241 11.01 -25.02 4.51
C GLU A 241 12.18 -24.47 3.71
N ILE A 242 12.43 -25.06 2.54
CA ILE A 242 13.45 -24.58 1.59
C ILE A 242 12.77 -24.47 0.23
N GLN A 243 12.88 -23.33 -0.41
CA GLN A 243 12.23 -23.04 -1.68
C GLN A 243 13.22 -22.50 -2.70
N PRO A 244 13.95 -23.37 -3.45
CA PRO A 244 14.68 -22.92 -4.63
C PRO A 244 13.70 -22.47 -5.72
N PHE A 245 14.17 -21.52 -6.52
CA PHE A 245 13.45 -21.07 -7.71
C PHE A 245 14.41 -20.80 -8.86
N GLY A 246 13.88 -20.92 -10.08
CA GLY A 246 14.54 -20.53 -11.32
C GLY A 246 13.61 -19.66 -12.15
N VAL A 247 14.18 -18.66 -12.79
CA VAL A 247 13.47 -17.71 -13.66
C VAL A 247 14.23 -17.57 -14.97
N THR A 248 13.56 -17.78 -16.09
CA THR A 248 14.06 -17.41 -17.41
C THR A 248 13.21 -16.27 -17.95
N GLN A 249 13.84 -15.28 -18.52
CA GLN A 249 13.19 -14.13 -19.12
C GLN A 249 13.75 -13.91 -20.52
N LEU A 250 12.86 -13.66 -21.47
CA LEU A 250 13.15 -13.21 -22.81
C LEU A 250 12.40 -11.90 -23.05
N ASP A 251 13.16 -10.83 -23.22
CA ASP A 251 12.65 -9.54 -23.66
C ASP A 251 12.81 -9.42 -25.17
N THR A 252 11.77 -8.94 -25.88
CA THR A 252 11.83 -8.62 -27.31
C THR A 252 11.33 -7.21 -27.55
N TYR A 253 12.07 -6.44 -28.31
CA TYR A 253 11.80 -5.02 -28.55
C TYR A 253 12.25 -4.61 -29.97
N GLU A 254 11.98 -3.40 -30.41
CA GLU A 254 12.47 -2.89 -31.67
C GLU A 254 13.96 -2.57 -31.54
N ALA A 255 14.78 -3.12 -32.46
CA ALA A 255 16.20 -2.80 -32.48
C ALA A 255 16.41 -1.32 -32.80
N GLU A 256 17.38 -0.71 -32.15
CA GLU A 256 17.74 0.68 -32.32
C GLU A 256 19.04 0.80 -33.12
N ASP A 257 18.98 1.43 -34.29
CA ASP A 257 20.13 1.53 -35.18
C ASP A 257 21.30 2.24 -34.49
N GLY A 258 22.45 1.56 -34.44
CA GLY A 258 23.66 2.06 -33.80
C GLY A 258 23.76 1.76 -32.29
N ASN A 259 22.70 1.33 -31.63
CA ASN A 259 22.72 0.98 -30.21
C ASN A 259 22.99 -0.51 -30.02
N SER A 260 24.21 -0.84 -29.62
CA SER A 260 24.65 -2.23 -29.42
C SER A 260 23.98 -2.94 -28.25
N PHE A 261 23.29 -2.19 -27.34
CA PHE A 261 22.55 -2.72 -26.21
C PHE A 261 21.08 -3.02 -26.55
N ARG A 262 20.62 -2.60 -27.75
CA ARG A 262 19.23 -2.79 -28.20
C ARG A 262 19.18 -3.44 -29.59
N ASP A 263 19.67 -4.68 -29.65
CA ASP A 263 19.72 -5.48 -30.87
C ASP A 263 18.43 -6.21 -31.23
N GLY A 264 17.39 -6.09 -30.40
CA GLY A 264 16.05 -6.61 -30.63
C GLY A 264 15.60 -7.69 -29.64
N GLU A 265 16.50 -8.33 -28.90
CA GLU A 265 16.19 -9.33 -27.91
C GLU A 265 17.20 -9.33 -26.74
N ASP A 266 16.74 -9.71 -25.55
CA ASP A 266 17.57 -9.88 -24.37
C ASP A 266 17.11 -11.10 -23.58
N PHE A 267 18.03 -12.04 -23.33
CA PHE A 267 17.75 -13.27 -22.59
C PHE A 267 18.44 -13.26 -21.24
N LYS A 268 17.65 -13.46 -20.17
CA LYS A 268 18.12 -13.49 -18.78
C LYS A 268 17.79 -14.80 -18.11
N LEU A 269 18.74 -15.32 -17.35
CA LEU A 269 18.56 -16.47 -16.46
C LEU A 269 18.87 -16.03 -15.03
N ASN A 270 17.96 -16.27 -14.13
CA ASN A 270 18.12 -15.99 -12.71
C ASN A 270 17.70 -17.19 -11.86
N ALA A 271 18.36 -17.40 -10.74
CA ALA A 271 18.03 -18.43 -9.76
C ALA A 271 18.33 -17.93 -8.35
N GLY A 272 17.54 -18.38 -7.40
CA GLY A 272 17.70 -18.04 -6.00
C GLY A 272 17.10 -19.10 -5.09
N ILE A 273 17.17 -18.82 -3.80
CA ILE A 273 16.69 -19.74 -2.78
C ILE A 273 16.13 -18.98 -1.59
N ASP A 274 14.95 -19.37 -1.16
CA ASP A 274 14.35 -18.95 0.08
C ASP A 274 14.37 -20.10 1.09
N ALA A 275 14.57 -19.78 2.38
CA ALA A 275 14.51 -20.75 3.45
C ALA A 275 13.75 -20.17 4.66
N LYS A 276 12.94 -20.99 5.30
CA LYS A 276 12.20 -20.65 6.51
C LYS A 276 12.50 -21.67 7.60
N ILE A 277 13.05 -21.18 8.70
CA ILE A 277 13.55 -22.00 9.81
C ILE A 277 12.84 -21.56 11.09
N GLY A 278 12.02 -22.43 11.67
CA GLY A 278 11.48 -22.25 13.01
C GLY A 278 12.58 -22.40 14.05
N ILE A 279 13.12 -21.30 14.56
CA ILE A 279 14.13 -21.30 15.63
C ILE A 279 13.50 -21.76 16.94
N THR A 280 12.34 -21.20 17.23
CA THR A 280 11.43 -21.67 18.27
C THR A 280 10.03 -21.76 17.67
N ASN A 281 9.06 -22.20 18.45
CA ASN A 281 7.67 -22.24 17.98
C ASN A 281 7.08 -20.86 17.68
N ASP A 282 7.66 -19.83 18.29
CA ASP A 282 7.16 -18.46 18.27
C ASP A 282 7.99 -17.57 17.33
N LEU A 283 9.20 -18.00 16.98
CA LEU A 283 10.20 -17.19 16.28
C LEU A 283 10.72 -17.95 15.05
N THR A 284 10.65 -17.29 13.91
CA THR A 284 11.06 -17.81 12.61
C THR A 284 12.23 -16.99 12.08
N LEU A 285 13.17 -17.65 11.44
CA LEU A 285 14.21 -17.06 10.63
C LEU A 285 13.90 -17.34 9.15
N ASP A 286 13.62 -16.31 8.41
CA ASP A 286 13.48 -16.34 6.95
C ASP A 286 14.80 -15.85 6.34
N LEU A 287 15.32 -16.60 5.37
CA LEU A 287 16.54 -16.30 4.63
C LEU A 287 16.23 -16.27 3.15
N THR A 288 16.88 -15.36 2.43
CA THR A 288 16.82 -15.34 0.98
C THR A 288 18.20 -14.99 0.40
N VAL A 289 18.54 -15.63 -0.69
CA VAL A 289 19.72 -15.34 -1.49
C VAL A 289 19.24 -15.08 -2.91
N ASN A 290 19.62 -13.93 -3.46
CA ASN A 290 19.21 -13.49 -4.78
C ASN A 290 17.70 -13.59 -4.98
N PRO A 291 16.88 -12.91 -4.13
CA PRO A 291 15.42 -12.99 -4.20
C PRO A 291 14.90 -12.56 -5.56
N ASP A 292 13.84 -13.23 -6.00
CA ASP A 292 13.19 -12.88 -7.25
C ASP A 292 12.52 -11.50 -7.19
N PHE A 293 12.90 -10.61 -8.08
CA PHE A 293 12.29 -9.32 -8.33
C PHE A 293 11.16 -9.37 -9.37
N GLY A 294 10.98 -10.51 -10.02
CA GLY A 294 9.95 -10.72 -11.04
C GLY A 294 8.56 -10.50 -10.46
N GLN A 295 8.11 -9.25 -10.43
CA GLN A 295 6.72 -8.94 -10.10
C GLN A 295 5.84 -9.49 -11.23
N VAL A 296 5.05 -10.49 -10.91
CA VAL A 296 4.05 -11.04 -11.84
C VAL A 296 2.97 -10.00 -12.18
N GLU A 297 2.75 -9.02 -11.29
CA GLU A 297 1.84 -7.90 -11.48
C GLU A 297 2.62 -6.58 -11.52
N ALA A 298 2.50 -5.85 -12.63
CA ALA A 298 3.08 -4.52 -12.74
C ALA A 298 2.34 -3.48 -11.89
N ASP A 299 3.08 -2.51 -11.35
CA ASP A 299 2.47 -1.35 -10.69
C ASP A 299 1.57 -0.58 -11.68
N PRO A 300 0.42 -0.04 -11.23
CA PRO A 300 -0.46 0.72 -12.10
C PRO A 300 0.20 1.99 -12.62
N ALA A 301 -0.10 2.36 -13.86
CA ALA A 301 0.35 3.63 -14.44
C ALA A 301 -0.19 4.83 -13.65
N ALA A 302 0.68 5.75 -13.29
CA ALA A 302 0.33 6.98 -12.61
C ALA A 302 1.31 8.12 -12.95
N ILE A 303 0.80 9.35 -13.02
CA ILE A 303 1.59 10.57 -13.20
C ILE A 303 1.32 11.49 -12.01
N ALA A 304 2.39 11.99 -11.38
CA ALA A 304 2.35 12.97 -10.32
C ALA A 304 2.90 14.32 -10.81
N LEU A 305 2.04 15.32 -11.01
CA LEU A 305 2.44 16.67 -11.40
C LEU A 305 2.95 17.51 -10.22
N ASP A 306 2.73 17.05 -9.00
CA ASP A 306 3.15 17.73 -7.77
C ASP A 306 4.63 17.48 -7.42
N GLY A 307 5.34 16.65 -8.20
CA GLY A 307 6.76 16.34 -8.04
C GLY A 307 7.05 15.33 -6.91
N PHE A 308 6.05 14.87 -6.15
CA PHE A 308 6.27 13.92 -5.08
C PHE A 308 6.27 12.47 -5.55
N GLN A 309 7.06 11.65 -4.88
CA GLN A 309 7.11 10.21 -5.14
C GLN A 309 5.77 9.54 -4.82
N ILE A 310 5.35 8.62 -5.72
CA ILE A 310 4.15 7.80 -5.54
C ILE A 310 4.49 6.60 -4.63
N PHE A 311 3.64 6.34 -3.66
CA PHE A 311 3.76 5.17 -2.77
C PHE A 311 3.06 3.96 -3.40
N PHE A 312 3.79 2.83 -3.49
CA PHE A 312 3.27 1.53 -3.91
C PHE A 312 3.42 0.50 -2.79
N GLU A 313 2.42 -0.36 -2.61
CA GLU A 313 2.50 -1.44 -1.62
C GLU A 313 3.54 -2.50 -2.01
N GLU A 314 4.17 -3.13 -1.00
CA GLU A 314 5.14 -4.23 -1.20
C GLU A 314 4.41 -5.50 -1.63
N GLN A 315 4.98 -6.21 -2.61
CA GLN A 315 4.43 -7.46 -3.15
C GLN A 315 5.42 -8.64 -3.14
N ARG A 316 6.71 -8.39 -2.88
CA ARG A 316 7.74 -9.45 -2.84
C ARG A 316 7.55 -10.35 -1.63
N PRO A 317 7.41 -11.69 -1.79
CA PRO A 317 7.02 -12.61 -0.72
C PRO A 317 7.88 -12.52 0.55
N PHE A 318 9.21 -12.45 0.40
CA PHE A 318 10.13 -12.32 1.53
C PHE A 318 9.81 -11.11 2.42
N PHE A 319 9.49 -9.94 1.84
CA PHE A 319 9.22 -8.72 2.61
C PHE A 319 7.77 -8.62 3.11
N VAL A 320 6.84 -9.28 2.43
CA VAL A 320 5.42 -9.24 2.79
C VAL A 320 5.13 -10.12 4.00
N GLU A 321 5.79 -11.26 4.14
CA GLU A 321 5.58 -12.16 5.27
C GLU A 321 5.97 -11.52 6.60
N ASN A 322 5.07 -11.56 7.60
CA ASN A 322 5.21 -10.92 8.92
C ASN A 322 5.48 -9.39 8.85
N LYS A 323 5.12 -8.71 7.74
CA LYS A 323 5.29 -7.27 7.57
C LYS A 323 4.65 -6.45 8.70
N ASN A 324 3.58 -6.96 9.29
CA ASN A 324 2.86 -6.32 10.40
C ASN A 324 3.75 -6.08 11.64
N ILE A 325 4.82 -6.86 11.83
CA ILE A 325 5.78 -6.65 12.93
C ILE A 325 6.63 -5.40 12.65
N PHE A 326 7.01 -5.17 11.39
CA PHE A 326 7.87 -4.07 10.96
C PHE A 326 7.09 -2.80 10.58
N ASP A 327 5.76 -2.88 10.42
CA ASP A 327 4.92 -1.73 10.05
C ASP A 327 4.91 -0.68 11.16
N TYR A 328 5.49 0.47 10.86
CA TYR A 328 5.58 1.61 11.79
C TYR A 328 5.17 2.90 11.08
N ARG A 329 3.85 3.05 10.90
CA ARG A 329 3.24 4.25 10.31
C ARG A 329 2.96 5.28 11.40
N PHE A 330 3.32 6.52 11.20
CA PHE A 330 3.20 7.50 12.29
C PHE A 330 2.28 8.69 11.98
N ALA A 331 2.44 9.42 10.90
CA ALA A 331 1.63 10.61 10.65
C ALA A 331 0.41 10.31 9.78
N ASN A 332 0.60 9.93 8.54
CA ASN A 332 -0.44 9.47 7.62
C ASN A 332 -0.19 8.01 7.19
N ASN A 333 -1.03 7.47 6.30
CA ASN A 333 -0.91 6.07 5.90
C ASN A 333 0.36 5.74 5.11
N ALA A 334 1.00 6.73 4.48
CA ALA A 334 2.22 6.53 3.70
C ALA A 334 3.49 6.72 4.53
N ASP A 335 3.48 7.63 5.54
CA ASP A 335 4.66 7.90 6.37
C ASP A 335 5.04 6.66 7.18
N ASN A 336 6.20 6.09 6.90
CA ASN A 336 6.64 4.84 7.49
C ASN A 336 8.16 4.85 7.68
N LEU A 337 8.66 4.32 8.80
CA LEU A 337 10.09 4.19 9.06
C LEU A 337 10.73 3.06 8.28
N PHE A 338 9.94 2.09 7.84
CA PHE A 338 10.40 1.00 6.99
C PHE A 338 9.48 0.82 5.79
N TYR A 339 10.04 1.02 4.61
CA TYR A 339 9.42 0.80 3.31
C TYR A 339 10.33 -0.10 2.49
N SER A 340 10.02 -1.39 2.49
CA SER A 340 10.90 -2.45 1.95
C SER A 340 11.25 -2.28 0.46
N ARG A 341 10.42 -1.58 -0.32
CA ARG A 341 10.73 -1.26 -1.73
C ARG A 341 11.96 -0.35 -1.91
N ARG A 342 12.50 0.23 -0.84
CA ARG A 342 13.81 0.90 -0.89
C ARG A 342 14.96 -0.07 -1.08
N ILE A 343 14.81 -1.31 -0.61
CA ILE A 343 15.80 -2.37 -0.77
C ILE A 343 15.64 -2.97 -2.17
N GLY A 344 16.68 -2.87 -3.00
CA GLY A 344 16.66 -3.33 -4.37
C GLY A 344 15.86 -2.43 -5.33
N ARG A 345 15.76 -1.13 -5.05
CA ARG A 345 15.18 -0.13 -5.97
C ARG A 345 16.05 0.07 -7.19
N SER A 346 15.56 0.79 -8.18
CA SER A 346 16.36 1.26 -9.30
C SER A 346 17.55 2.09 -8.83
N PRO A 347 18.70 2.03 -9.51
CA PRO A 347 19.87 2.85 -9.20
C PRO A 347 19.50 4.33 -9.06
N GLN A 348 20.15 5.02 -8.14
CA GLN A 348 19.80 6.38 -7.74
C GLN A 348 20.64 7.44 -8.45
N VAL A 349 21.75 7.06 -9.04
CA VAL A 349 22.64 7.97 -9.72
C VAL A 349 22.64 7.67 -11.21
N ASN A 350 22.45 8.70 -12.02
CA ASN A 350 22.57 8.60 -13.46
C ASN A 350 24.05 8.54 -13.86
N ALA A 351 24.37 7.69 -14.81
CA ALA A 351 25.70 7.71 -15.42
C ALA A 351 25.87 9.04 -16.17
N SER A 352 27.06 9.63 -16.06
CA SER A 352 27.40 10.83 -16.84
C SER A 352 27.56 10.45 -18.31
N THR A 353 26.72 11.02 -19.19
CA THR A 353 26.67 10.72 -20.63
C THR A 353 26.70 12.00 -21.45
N THR A 354 27.09 11.88 -22.71
CA THR A 354 26.89 12.91 -23.74
C THR A 354 25.66 12.53 -24.58
N ASP A 355 25.19 13.43 -25.42
CA ASP A 355 23.99 13.21 -26.26
C ASP A 355 24.13 12.03 -27.25
N ASP A 356 25.38 11.65 -27.58
CA ASP A 356 25.71 10.57 -28.53
C ASP A 356 26.04 9.23 -27.84
N ASP A 357 25.96 9.14 -26.51
CA ASP A 357 26.26 7.93 -25.73
C ASP A 357 25.03 7.01 -25.62
N PHE A 358 25.22 5.72 -25.81
CA PHE A 358 24.24 4.69 -25.45
C PHE A 358 24.53 4.11 -24.09
N THR A 359 23.48 3.71 -23.36
CA THR A 359 23.61 3.19 -22.01
C THR A 359 22.86 1.88 -21.80
N ASP A 360 23.50 0.94 -21.07
CA ASP A 360 22.84 -0.22 -20.47
C ASP A 360 22.89 -0.09 -18.94
N LEU A 361 21.75 0.27 -18.34
CA LEU A 361 21.63 0.51 -16.90
C LEU A 361 20.80 -0.59 -16.23
N PRO A 362 21.21 -1.10 -15.06
CA PRO A 362 20.41 -2.04 -14.28
C PRO A 362 19.04 -1.43 -13.93
N LYS A 363 17.97 -2.17 -14.15
CA LYS A 363 16.61 -1.72 -13.79
C LYS A 363 16.39 -1.67 -12.27
N ASN A 364 17.09 -2.53 -11.51
CA ASN A 364 16.99 -2.66 -10.06
C ASN A 364 18.35 -3.05 -9.49
N SER A 365 18.60 -2.69 -8.24
CA SER A 365 19.77 -3.13 -7.50
C SER A 365 19.60 -4.57 -7.01
N THR A 366 20.60 -5.42 -7.23
CA THR A 366 20.59 -6.83 -6.87
C THR A 366 20.66 -7.01 -5.36
N ILE A 367 19.74 -7.72 -4.75
CA ILE A 367 19.84 -8.12 -3.35
C ILE A 367 20.72 -9.37 -3.29
N LEU A 368 21.94 -9.25 -2.75
CA LEU A 368 22.84 -10.38 -2.55
C LEU A 368 22.26 -11.41 -1.58
N GLY A 369 21.67 -10.91 -0.51
CA GLY A 369 20.98 -11.73 0.48
C GLY A 369 20.25 -10.91 1.52
N ALA A 370 19.24 -11.54 2.13
CA ALA A 370 18.56 -10.96 3.27
C ALA A 370 18.19 -12.03 4.30
N ALA A 371 18.16 -11.60 5.56
CA ALA A 371 17.76 -12.41 6.70
C ALA A 371 16.70 -11.67 7.50
N LYS A 372 15.62 -12.36 7.85
CA LYS A 372 14.54 -11.80 8.64
C LYS A 372 14.18 -12.73 9.80
N PHE A 373 14.49 -12.30 11.02
CA PHE A 373 14.10 -12.98 12.26
C PHE A 373 12.87 -12.31 12.84
N SER A 374 11.77 -13.04 12.98
CA SER A 374 10.52 -12.43 13.41
C SER A 374 9.61 -13.37 14.18
N GLY A 375 8.74 -12.80 15.01
CA GLY A 375 7.69 -13.54 15.69
C GLY A 375 7.18 -12.87 16.96
N LYS A 376 6.27 -13.58 17.66
CA LYS A 376 5.65 -13.09 18.90
C LYS A 376 5.67 -14.19 19.97
N THR A 377 6.17 -13.87 21.15
CA THR A 377 6.26 -14.83 22.24
C THR A 377 4.98 -14.84 23.09
N LYS A 378 4.69 -15.97 23.75
CA LYS A 378 3.58 -16.10 24.71
C LYS A 378 3.63 -15.04 25.81
N LYS A 379 4.82 -14.57 26.18
CA LYS A 379 5.00 -13.50 27.17
C LYS A 379 4.65 -12.11 26.64
N GLY A 380 4.18 -12.00 25.39
CA GLY A 380 3.74 -10.76 24.74
C GLY A 380 4.89 -9.90 24.18
N TRP A 381 6.05 -10.47 23.91
CA TRP A 381 7.09 -9.83 23.13
C TRP A 381 6.85 -10.07 21.64
N SER A 382 6.82 -9.03 20.84
CA SER A 382 6.93 -9.09 19.38
C SER A 382 8.33 -8.62 18.99
N ILE A 383 9.04 -9.42 18.22
CA ILE A 383 10.43 -9.19 17.84
C ILE A 383 10.53 -9.27 16.32
N GLY A 384 11.20 -8.31 15.72
CA GLY A 384 11.54 -8.28 14.31
C GLY A 384 12.97 -7.78 14.14
N VAL A 385 13.79 -8.51 13.39
CA VAL A 385 15.12 -8.08 12.94
C VAL A 385 15.23 -8.43 11.48
N LEU A 386 15.56 -7.47 10.64
CA LEU A 386 15.80 -7.66 9.22
C LEU A 386 17.15 -7.07 8.87
N GLU A 387 17.93 -7.83 8.13
CA GLU A 387 19.20 -7.44 7.55
C GLU A 387 19.18 -7.74 6.06
N SER A 388 19.65 -6.81 5.21
CA SER A 388 19.75 -7.02 3.77
C SER A 388 20.94 -6.28 3.18
N VAL A 389 21.58 -6.90 2.20
CA VAL A 389 22.72 -6.32 1.49
C VAL A 389 22.41 -6.32 0.00
N THR A 390 22.54 -5.15 -0.64
CA THR A 390 22.44 -5.00 -2.09
C THR A 390 23.85 -4.83 -2.69
N SER A 391 24.03 -5.34 -3.91
CA SER A 391 25.30 -5.22 -4.62
C SER A 391 25.57 -3.79 -5.07
N ARG A 392 26.82 -3.55 -5.37
CA ARG A 392 27.25 -2.43 -6.21
C ARG A 392 26.79 -2.70 -7.63
N GLU A 393 26.12 -1.72 -8.26
CA GLU A 393 25.64 -1.84 -9.64
C GLU A 393 26.45 -0.95 -10.57
N LEU A 394 26.77 -1.52 -11.74
CA LEU A 394 27.51 -0.86 -12.80
C LEU A 394 26.57 -0.63 -13.99
N GLY A 395 26.60 0.56 -14.55
CA GLY A 395 26.01 0.87 -15.84
C GLY A 395 27.10 0.83 -16.91
N THR A 396 26.82 0.26 -18.08
CA THR A 396 27.73 0.28 -19.23
C THR A 396 27.32 1.43 -20.15
N ILE A 397 28.30 2.20 -20.58
CA ILE A 397 28.14 3.33 -21.50
C ILE A 397 28.99 3.06 -22.74
N GLU A 398 28.44 3.25 -23.92
CA GLU A 398 29.13 3.14 -25.20
C GLU A 398 29.08 4.49 -25.91
N ASP A 399 30.26 5.03 -26.25
CA ASP A 399 30.38 6.29 -26.98
C ASP A 399 30.09 6.12 -28.49
N ALA A 400 29.99 7.23 -29.20
CA ALA A 400 29.75 7.24 -30.65
C ALA A 400 30.85 6.50 -31.48
N LEU A 401 32.02 6.19 -30.89
CA LEU A 401 33.09 5.45 -31.51
C LEU A 401 33.05 3.95 -31.19
N GLY A 402 32.08 3.50 -30.36
CA GLY A 402 31.95 2.13 -29.91
C GLY A 402 32.86 1.75 -28.72
N ASN A 403 33.47 2.74 -28.04
CA ASN A 403 34.25 2.47 -26.84
C ASN A 403 33.31 2.30 -25.63
N ARG A 404 33.53 1.24 -24.86
CA ARG A 404 32.71 0.96 -23.66
C ARG A 404 33.43 1.35 -22.38
N ARG A 405 32.70 1.94 -21.47
CA ARG A 405 33.13 2.24 -20.12
C ARG A 405 32.05 1.84 -19.10
N GLU A 406 32.47 1.53 -17.90
CA GLU A 406 31.57 1.24 -16.79
C GLU A 406 31.50 2.43 -15.83
N ALA A 407 30.32 2.69 -15.29
CA ALA A 407 30.08 3.69 -14.25
C ALA A 407 29.31 3.07 -13.09
N VAL A 408 29.70 3.37 -11.85
CA VAL A 408 28.94 2.95 -10.67
C VAL A 408 27.67 3.79 -10.58
N VAL A 409 26.52 3.15 -10.60
CA VAL A 409 25.20 3.79 -10.54
C VAL A 409 24.47 3.56 -9.21
N GLU A 410 24.89 2.54 -8.46
CA GLU A 410 24.41 2.29 -7.08
C GLU A 410 25.55 1.67 -6.26
N PRO A 411 25.84 2.14 -5.03
CA PRO A 411 26.86 1.58 -4.17
C PRO A 411 26.38 0.29 -3.48
N LEU A 412 27.33 -0.57 -3.05
CA LEU A 412 27.02 -1.64 -2.10
C LEU A 412 26.38 -1.03 -0.86
N THR A 413 25.21 -1.51 -0.50
CA THR A 413 24.41 -0.93 0.59
C THR A 413 23.93 -2.00 1.56
N ASN A 414 24.11 -1.72 2.85
CA ASN A 414 23.58 -2.50 3.94
C ASN A 414 22.34 -1.83 4.54
N TYR A 415 21.30 -2.61 4.78
CA TYR A 415 20.04 -2.19 5.37
C TYR A 415 19.74 -3.02 6.62
N PHE A 416 19.51 -2.37 7.73
CA PHE A 416 19.11 -3.01 8.98
C PHE A 416 17.81 -2.45 9.52
N VAL A 417 16.92 -3.32 10.04
CA VAL A 417 15.68 -2.94 10.74
C VAL A 417 15.51 -3.79 11.98
N GLY A 418 15.43 -3.16 13.14
CA GLY A 418 15.15 -3.82 14.43
C GLY A 418 13.84 -3.31 15.04
N ARG A 419 12.93 -4.19 15.39
CA ARG A 419 11.63 -3.89 16.00
C ARG A 419 11.43 -4.69 17.27
N LEU A 420 11.04 -4.04 18.35
CA LEU A 420 10.70 -4.68 19.60
C LEU A 420 9.43 -4.07 20.17
N GLN A 421 8.45 -4.90 20.55
CA GLN A 421 7.22 -4.47 21.21
C GLN A 421 6.90 -5.39 22.37
N LYS A 422 6.34 -4.84 23.44
CA LYS A 422 5.89 -5.57 24.61
C LYS A 422 4.45 -5.23 24.96
N ASP A 423 3.64 -6.27 25.16
CA ASP A 423 2.25 -6.15 25.63
C ASP A 423 2.18 -6.24 27.15
N PHE A 424 1.31 -5.43 27.75
CA PHE A 424 1.04 -5.33 29.19
C PHE A 424 -0.47 -5.31 29.49
N ASN A 425 -0.85 -5.38 30.78
CA ASN A 425 -2.23 -5.19 31.27
C ASN A 425 -3.24 -6.04 30.50
N GLU A 426 -3.06 -7.36 30.52
CA GLU A 426 -3.89 -8.28 29.74
C GLU A 426 -3.99 -7.87 28.25
N ARG A 427 -2.90 -7.34 27.73
CA ARG A 427 -2.73 -6.89 26.35
C ARG A 427 -3.60 -5.68 25.96
N ASN A 428 -4.08 -4.91 26.96
CA ASN A 428 -4.73 -3.63 26.74
C ASN A 428 -3.74 -2.49 26.47
N THR A 429 -2.47 -2.71 26.83
CA THR A 429 -1.38 -1.74 26.65
C THR A 429 -0.25 -2.38 25.89
N TYR A 430 0.34 -1.65 24.94
CA TYR A 430 1.65 -2.02 24.40
C TYR A 430 2.59 -0.81 24.38
N VAL A 431 3.88 -1.12 24.47
CA VAL A 431 4.98 -0.18 24.23
C VAL A 431 5.95 -0.85 23.26
N GLY A 432 6.43 -0.12 22.30
CA GLY A 432 7.34 -0.61 21.27
C GLY A 432 8.39 0.39 20.86
N GLY A 433 9.39 -0.10 20.13
CA GLY A 433 10.42 0.72 19.50
C GLY A 433 10.90 0.08 18.21
N ILE A 434 11.27 0.89 17.24
CA ILE A 434 11.90 0.50 15.98
C ILE A 434 13.20 1.28 15.82
N PHE A 435 14.17 0.64 15.20
CA PHE A 435 15.42 1.27 14.76
C PHE A 435 15.74 0.79 13.36
N THR A 436 16.16 1.70 12.50
CA THR A 436 16.65 1.37 11.15
C THR A 436 17.99 2.02 10.90
N SER A 437 18.83 1.38 10.10
CA SER A 437 20.06 1.97 9.59
C SER A 437 20.32 1.59 8.13
N VAL A 438 20.89 2.52 7.39
CA VAL A 438 21.38 2.34 6.03
C VAL A 438 22.84 2.79 6.00
N HIS A 439 23.69 1.94 5.45
CA HIS A 439 25.11 2.23 5.25
C HIS A 439 25.45 1.98 3.79
N ARG A 440 25.94 3.00 3.09
CA ARG A 440 26.41 2.93 1.71
C ARG A 440 27.92 2.96 1.68
N ASP A 441 28.50 2.03 0.96
CA ASP A 441 29.94 2.02 0.68
C ASP A 441 30.21 2.97 -0.49
N LEU A 442 30.45 4.24 -0.18
CA LEU A 442 30.82 5.27 -1.14
C LEU A 442 32.35 5.36 -1.34
N GLY A 443 33.11 4.44 -0.74
CA GLY A 443 34.50 4.50 -0.37
C GLY A 443 35.55 4.64 -1.47
N ASP A 444 36.81 4.59 -1.04
CA ASP A 444 38.06 4.74 -1.81
C ASP A 444 38.23 3.83 -3.07
N GLN A 445 37.38 2.80 -3.24
CA GLN A 445 37.37 1.94 -4.42
C GLN A 445 36.92 2.66 -5.69
N LEU A 446 36.16 3.75 -5.57
CA LEU A 446 35.83 4.61 -6.72
C LEU A 446 37.12 5.23 -7.31
N LEU A 447 38.06 5.61 -6.47
CA LEU A 447 39.34 6.16 -6.84
C LEU A 447 40.25 5.13 -7.58
N ILE A 448 40.19 3.85 -7.17
CA ILE A 448 41.01 2.80 -7.73
C ILE A 448 40.58 2.39 -9.15
N ASP A 449 39.26 2.31 -9.37
CA ASP A 449 38.72 1.95 -10.70
C ASP A 449 38.87 3.11 -11.71
N LEU A 450 38.85 4.35 -11.25
CA LEU A 450 39.09 5.54 -12.07
C LEU A 450 40.58 5.73 -12.39
N ASP A 451 41.50 5.43 -11.46
CA ASP A 451 42.94 5.48 -11.69
C ASP A 451 43.40 4.45 -12.76
N ASN A 452 42.74 3.30 -12.85
CA ASN A 452 43.09 2.27 -13.86
C ASN A 452 42.55 2.59 -15.27
N GLN A 453 41.56 3.51 -15.41
CA GLN A 453 41.03 3.95 -16.70
C GLN A 453 41.56 5.33 -17.15
N ALA A 454 42.14 6.10 -16.23
CA ALA A 454 42.48 7.51 -16.45
C ALA A 454 43.86 7.72 -17.13
N SER A 455 44.42 6.75 -17.87
CA SER A 455 45.72 6.94 -18.47
C SER A 455 45.79 7.88 -19.70
N ASP A 456 44.61 8.39 -20.19
CA ASP A 456 44.63 9.22 -21.42
C ASP A 456 43.57 10.33 -21.52
N GLU A 457 42.84 10.70 -20.48
CA GLU A 457 41.83 11.79 -20.58
C GLU A 457 42.14 13.01 -19.68
N SER A 458 41.79 14.21 -20.20
CA SER A 458 42.00 15.50 -19.55
C SER A 458 41.47 15.55 -18.13
N SER A 459 42.26 16.06 -17.23
CA SER A 459 42.02 16.13 -15.76
C SER A 459 40.67 16.77 -15.34
N GLU A 460 39.97 17.44 -16.22
CA GLU A 460 38.71 18.15 -15.98
C GLU A 460 37.50 17.16 -15.99
N LEU A 461 37.49 16.16 -16.87
CA LEU A 461 36.46 15.11 -16.90
C LEU A 461 36.62 14.09 -15.75
N ALA A 462 37.84 13.82 -15.32
CA ALA A 462 38.13 12.95 -14.19
C ALA A 462 37.56 13.57 -12.88
N GLY A 463 37.80 14.86 -12.65
CA GLY A 463 37.28 15.58 -11.47
C GLY A 463 35.75 15.68 -11.40
N LEU A 464 35.05 15.72 -12.55
CA LEU A 464 33.58 15.73 -12.59
C LEU A 464 32.96 14.36 -12.29
N ARG A 465 33.68 13.26 -12.57
CA ARG A 465 33.24 11.87 -12.34
C ARG A 465 33.39 11.40 -10.89
N GLU A 466 34.41 11.94 -10.20
CA GLU A 466 34.84 11.52 -8.86
C GLU A 466 33.78 11.79 -7.76
N ASN A 467 32.84 12.68 -8.01
CA ASN A 467 31.91 13.20 -6.99
C ASN A 467 30.44 12.78 -7.14
N ALA A 468 30.03 12.15 -8.26
CA ALA A 468 28.59 11.94 -8.52
C ALA A 468 27.86 11.13 -7.45
N LEU A 469 28.41 10.01 -6.99
CA LEU A 469 27.81 9.21 -5.93
C LEU A 469 27.85 9.90 -4.56
N ALA A 470 29.03 10.44 -4.20
CA ALA A 470 29.21 11.08 -2.91
C ALA A 470 28.47 12.43 -2.82
N SER A 471 28.32 13.15 -3.94
CA SER A 471 27.58 14.40 -4.00
C SER A 471 26.05 14.20 -3.97
N SER A 472 25.57 13.05 -4.51
CA SER A 472 24.12 12.81 -4.61
C SER A 472 23.56 11.91 -3.50
N LEU A 473 24.38 11.04 -2.88
CA LEU A 473 23.90 10.04 -1.93
C LEU A 473 24.37 10.31 -0.49
N ARG A 474 23.44 10.19 0.42
CA ARG A 474 23.76 10.16 1.86
C ARG A 474 24.48 8.84 2.19
N GLN A 475 25.65 8.95 2.86
CA GLN A 475 26.48 7.80 3.22
C GLN A 475 25.81 6.93 4.29
N ARG A 476 25.19 7.57 5.29
CA ARG A 476 24.55 6.90 6.43
C ARG A 476 23.21 7.52 6.73
N ALA A 477 22.26 6.67 7.11
CA ALA A 477 20.97 7.12 7.60
C ALA A 477 20.52 6.23 8.77
N TYR A 478 20.06 6.87 9.83
CA TYR A 478 19.55 6.23 11.03
C TYR A 478 18.17 6.77 11.34
N THR A 479 17.21 5.88 11.66
CA THR A 479 15.94 6.31 12.21
C THR A 479 15.57 5.51 13.44
N GLY A 480 14.96 6.16 14.41
CA GLY A 480 14.44 5.53 15.62
C GLY A 480 13.01 5.95 15.88
N GLY A 481 12.19 5.02 16.36
CA GLY A 481 10.81 5.31 16.74
C GLY A 481 10.42 4.62 18.03
N LEU A 482 9.59 5.28 18.83
CA LEU A 482 8.93 4.73 20.01
C LEU A 482 7.42 4.84 19.82
N ASP A 483 6.67 3.81 20.17
CA ASP A 483 5.21 3.80 20.09
C ASP A 483 4.57 3.17 21.31
N PHE A 484 3.37 3.63 21.61
CA PHE A 484 2.55 3.07 22.66
C PHE A 484 1.05 3.14 22.30
N ARG A 485 0.29 2.25 22.89
CA ARG A 485 -1.19 2.32 22.92
C ARG A 485 -1.70 1.79 24.23
N HIS A 486 -2.73 2.43 24.77
CA HIS A 486 -3.50 1.97 25.90
C HIS A 486 -4.99 1.99 25.60
N ASN A 487 -5.67 0.89 25.90
CA ASN A 487 -7.13 0.78 25.76
C ASN A 487 -7.76 0.59 27.14
N TRP A 488 -8.96 1.15 27.35
CA TRP A 488 -9.73 0.98 28.60
C TRP A 488 -11.22 0.82 28.34
N LYS A 489 -12.02 0.52 29.39
CA LYS A 489 -13.46 0.25 29.32
C LYS A 489 -13.79 -0.78 28.23
N ASP A 490 -13.31 -2.00 28.40
CA ASP A 490 -13.46 -3.10 27.45
C ASP A 490 -13.00 -2.72 26.02
N ARG A 491 -11.89 -1.99 25.92
CA ARG A 491 -11.26 -1.51 24.68
C ARG A 491 -12.08 -0.51 23.87
N ASN A 492 -13.18 0.00 24.43
CA ASN A 492 -14.00 0.99 23.72
C ASN A 492 -13.31 2.33 23.55
N TYR A 493 -12.33 2.65 24.40
CA TYR A 493 -11.55 3.88 24.34
C TYR A 493 -10.08 3.57 24.22
N PHE A 494 -9.35 4.47 23.59
CA PHE A 494 -7.91 4.33 23.41
C PHE A 494 -7.19 5.68 23.45
N ILE A 495 -5.91 5.61 23.81
CA ILE A 495 -4.90 6.62 23.54
C ILE A 495 -3.71 5.90 22.90
N GLU A 496 -3.18 6.47 21.83
CA GLU A 496 -1.99 5.99 21.16
C GLU A 496 -1.07 7.14 20.79
N GLY A 497 0.22 6.87 20.80
CA GLY A 497 1.21 7.84 20.38
C GLY A 497 2.46 7.19 19.87
N ASN A 498 3.18 7.94 19.08
CA ASN A 498 4.51 7.60 18.61
C ASN A 498 5.41 8.82 18.56
N PHE A 499 6.69 8.57 18.63
CA PHE A 499 7.75 9.55 18.46
C PHE A 499 8.79 8.97 17.50
N VAL A 500 9.29 9.79 16.60
CA VAL A 500 10.25 9.43 15.57
C VAL A 500 11.41 10.42 15.60
N ALA A 501 12.63 9.91 15.42
CA ALA A 501 13.81 10.72 15.17
C ALA A 501 14.59 10.14 14.00
N SER A 502 15.15 10.99 13.15
CA SER A 502 16.06 10.62 12.07
C SER A 502 17.38 11.38 12.17
N HIS A 503 18.44 10.73 11.71
CA HIS A 503 19.76 11.35 11.54
C HIS A 503 20.37 10.82 10.25
N VAL A 504 20.70 11.71 9.32
CA VAL A 504 21.33 11.36 8.05
C VAL A 504 22.66 12.09 7.90
N GLU A 505 23.65 11.41 7.32
CA GLU A 505 25.01 11.89 7.11
C GLU A 505 25.42 11.70 5.65
N GLY A 506 26.17 12.68 5.11
CA GLY A 506 26.70 12.63 3.73
C GLY A 506 27.70 13.75 3.50
N SER A 507 28.12 13.91 2.25
CA SER A 507 28.89 15.08 1.86
C SER A 507 28.08 16.38 2.04
N ALA A 508 28.71 17.51 1.98
CA ALA A 508 28.03 18.79 2.04
C ALA A 508 27.07 18.98 0.86
N GLU A 509 27.41 18.47 -0.31
CA GLU A 509 26.60 18.49 -1.53
C GLU A 509 25.35 17.61 -1.35
N ALA A 510 25.49 16.34 -0.93
CA ALA A 510 24.37 15.42 -0.71
C ALA A 510 23.38 15.93 0.35
N ILE A 511 23.88 16.60 1.40
CA ILE A 511 23.04 17.22 2.41
C ILE A 511 22.38 18.50 1.88
N THR A 512 23.05 19.27 1.03
CA THR A 512 22.47 20.44 0.37
C THR A 512 21.35 20.01 -0.58
N GLU A 513 21.52 18.95 -1.38
CA GLU A 513 20.49 18.37 -2.21
C GLU A 513 19.29 17.90 -1.37
N THR A 514 19.56 17.27 -0.22
CA THR A 514 18.50 16.90 0.72
C THR A 514 17.73 18.12 1.22
N GLN A 515 18.41 19.22 1.64
CA GLN A 515 17.78 20.45 2.11
C GLN A 515 16.91 21.11 1.04
N THR A 516 17.32 21.05 -0.23
CA THR A 516 16.63 21.69 -1.35
C THR A 516 15.58 20.80 -2.03
N SER A 517 15.52 19.52 -1.67
CA SER A 517 14.55 18.57 -2.22
C SER A 517 13.11 19.01 -1.98
N ILE A 518 12.18 18.49 -2.82
CA ILE A 518 10.72 18.75 -2.68
C ILE A 518 10.15 18.34 -1.31
N THR A 519 10.83 17.46 -0.59
CA THR A 519 10.45 17.04 0.76
C THR A 519 10.71 18.13 1.79
N HIS A 520 11.78 18.92 1.65
CA HIS A 520 12.29 19.84 2.68
C HIS A 520 12.15 21.31 2.30
N LEU A 521 12.58 21.73 1.10
CA LEU A 521 12.44 23.10 0.55
C LEU A 521 13.03 24.21 1.45
N PHE A 522 14.25 24.02 1.95
CA PHE A 522 14.93 25.01 2.80
C PHE A 522 15.29 26.31 2.06
N GLN A 523 15.32 26.27 0.71
CA GLN A 523 15.59 27.43 -0.15
C GLN A 523 14.44 28.45 -0.22
N ARG A 524 13.31 28.20 0.44
CA ARG A 524 12.17 29.12 0.46
C ARG A 524 12.57 30.47 1.05
N SER A 525 12.45 31.53 0.26
CA SER A 525 12.84 32.88 0.63
C SER A 525 11.98 33.51 1.74
N ASP A 526 10.76 32.99 1.95
CA ASP A 526 9.80 33.50 2.95
C ASP A 526 9.81 32.70 4.27
N ALA A 527 10.61 31.63 4.38
CA ALA A 527 10.74 30.85 5.60
C ALA A 527 11.90 31.39 6.47
N SER A 528 11.60 31.82 7.71
CA SER A 528 12.62 32.34 8.64
C SER A 528 13.20 31.26 9.54
N HIS A 529 12.53 30.08 9.64
CA HIS A 529 12.91 28.99 10.54
C HIS A 529 13.82 27.95 9.89
N VAL A 530 14.03 28.02 8.58
CA VAL A 530 14.92 27.15 7.79
C VAL A 530 15.72 28.00 6.80
N ALA A 531 16.92 27.56 6.50
CA ALA A 531 17.76 28.10 5.43
C ALA A 531 18.68 27.00 4.92
N VAL A 532 19.06 27.08 3.65
CA VAL A 532 20.06 26.18 3.09
C VAL A 532 21.41 26.53 3.68
N ASP A 533 22.08 25.54 4.26
CA ASP A 533 23.44 25.61 4.75
C ASP A 533 24.29 24.62 3.97
N SER A 534 25.00 25.09 2.96
CA SER A 534 25.83 24.29 2.07
C SER A 534 27.09 23.70 2.73
N SER A 535 27.34 24.03 4.00
CA SER A 535 28.46 23.45 4.77
C SER A 535 28.04 22.26 5.65
N ARG A 536 26.73 22.01 5.77
CA ARG A 536 26.21 20.88 6.58
C ARG A 536 26.54 19.55 5.96
N THR A 537 26.96 18.61 6.82
CA THR A 537 27.20 17.21 6.46
C THR A 537 26.21 16.24 7.12
N SER A 538 25.21 16.76 7.83
CA SER A 538 24.15 15.95 8.47
C SER A 538 22.87 16.73 8.68
N LEU A 539 21.75 16.00 8.76
CA LEU A 539 20.44 16.53 9.18
C LEU A 539 19.87 15.64 10.30
N THR A 540 19.27 16.28 11.31
CA THR A 540 18.60 15.56 12.41
C THR A 540 17.22 16.13 12.62
N GLY A 541 16.20 15.29 12.44
CA GLY A 541 14.82 15.71 12.56
C GLY A 541 13.98 14.82 13.46
N THR A 542 12.76 15.29 13.77
CA THR A 542 11.80 14.57 14.61
C THR A 542 10.41 14.58 14.01
N GLY A 543 9.65 13.56 14.34
CA GLY A 543 8.23 13.45 14.00
C GLY A 543 7.46 12.72 15.09
N GLY A 544 6.15 12.66 14.94
CA GLY A 544 5.36 11.88 15.87
C GLY A 544 3.87 12.15 15.74
N LYS A 545 3.07 11.39 16.50
CA LYS A 545 1.61 11.46 16.53
C LYS A 545 1.10 11.20 17.95
N LEU A 546 0.05 11.90 18.35
CA LEU A 546 -0.75 11.57 19.51
C LEU A 546 -2.22 11.59 19.14
N THR A 547 -2.94 10.50 19.44
CA THR A 547 -4.36 10.32 19.13
C THR A 547 -5.09 9.73 20.33
N ALA A 548 -6.28 10.22 20.60
CA ALA A 548 -7.19 9.60 21.56
C ALA A 548 -8.59 9.52 20.97
N GLY A 549 -9.35 8.50 21.39
CA GLY A 549 -10.67 8.33 20.81
C GLY A 549 -11.50 7.20 21.41
N LYS A 550 -12.64 6.97 20.77
CA LYS A 550 -13.60 5.92 21.05
C LYS A 550 -13.77 5.03 19.82
N SER A 551 -13.44 3.74 19.94
CA SER A 551 -13.49 2.77 18.86
C SER A 551 -14.68 1.79 18.94
N GLY A 552 -15.33 1.62 20.08
CA GLY A 552 -16.43 0.67 20.29
C GLY A 552 -17.51 1.19 21.23
N GLY A 553 -18.58 0.40 21.45
CA GLY A 553 -19.67 0.67 22.34
C GLY A 553 -20.67 1.74 21.86
N GLY A 554 -21.86 1.31 21.44
CA GLY A 554 -22.93 2.15 20.91
C GLY A 554 -22.65 2.68 19.50
N ASN A 555 -23.36 3.72 19.10
CA ASN A 555 -23.38 4.21 17.72
C ASN A 555 -22.27 5.22 17.39
N TRP A 556 -21.71 5.91 18.39
CA TRP A 556 -20.72 6.96 18.19
C TRP A 556 -19.28 6.42 18.15
N ARG A 557 -18.52 6.88 17.17
CA ARG A 557 -17.06 6.74 17.07
C ARG A 557 -16.47 8.13 16.93
N TYR A 558 -15.38 8.41 17.62
CA TYR A 558 -14.67 9.66 17.47
C TYR A 558 -13.21 9.49 17.85
N ASP A 559 -12.38 10.26 17.22
CA ASP A 559 -10.97 10.41 17.55
C ASP A 559 -10.48 11.81 17.21
N GLY A 560 -9.43 12.20 17.87
CA GLY A 560 -8.78 13.45 17.61
C GLY A 560 -7.34 13.42 18.08
N GLY A 561 -6.51 14.26 17.49
CA GLY A 561 -5.12 14.29 17.80
C GLY A 561 -4.34 15.27 16.93
N PHE A 562 -3.03 15.11 16.96
CA PHE A 562 -2.10 15.84 16.11
C PHE A 562 -0.92 14.97 15.74
N TYR A 563 -0.27 15.33 14.66
CA TYR A 563 1.04 14.81 14.27
C TYR A 563 1.93 15.93 13.78
N TRP A 564 3.25 15.68 13.78
CA TRP A 564 4.23 16.64 13.28
C TRP A 564 5.35 15.91 12.53
N ARG A 565 5.98 16.67 11.64
CA ARG A 565 7.20 16.32 10.90
C ARG A 565 8.07 17.55 10.91
N SER A 566 9.19 17.54 11.66
CA SER A 566 10.09 18.70 11.68
C SER A 566 10.71 18.95 10.30
N PRO A 567 11.21 20.16 10.02
CA PRO A 567 11.81 20.47 8.72
C PRO A 567 12.94 19.53 8.32
N GLU A 568 13.76 19.08 9.27
CA GLU A 568 14.92 18.23 9.04
C GLU A 568 14.60 16.72 9.06
N LEU A 569 13.35 16.32 9.26
CA LEU A 569 13.00 14.91 9.30
C LEU A 569 13.18 14.27 7.92
N GLU A 570 14.07 13.29 7.80
CA GLU A 570 14.34 12.55 6.57
C GLU A 570 14.23 11.05 6.81
N LEU A 571 13.40 10.34 6.02
CA LEU A 571 13.15 8.90 6.15
C LEU A 571 13.41 8.13 4.85
N ASN A 572 13.62 8.81 3.71
CA ASN A 572 13.57 8.22 2.37
C ASN A 572 14.73 7.29 2.01
N ASP A 573 15.68 7.06 2.89
CA ASP A 573 16.75 6.06 2.69
C ASP A 573 16.23 4.63 2.78
N ILE A 574 15.40 4.32 3.79
CA ILE A 574 14.77 3.01 3.99
C ILE A 574 13.28 3.12 4.33
N GLY A 575 12.79 4.29 4.67
CA GLY A 575 11.40 4.60 4.95
C GLY A 575 10.70 5.33 3.81
N PHE A 576 9.60 5.97 4.12
CA PHE A 576 8.86 6.83 3.21
C PHE A 576 8.39 8.09 3.94
N LEU A 577 8.75 9.24 3.40
CA LEU A 577 8.29 10.56 3.83
C LEU A 577 8.01 11.39 2.59
N ARG A 578 6.79 11.88 2.48
CA ARG A 578 6.41 12.73 1.34
C ARG A 578 6.80 14.19 1.55
N GLN A 579 6.55 14.72 2.74
CA GLN A 579 6.76 16.13 3.06
C GLN A 579 7.16 16.30 4.52
N ALA A 580 8.14 17.16 4.79
CA ALA A 580 8.53 17.65 6.10
C ALA A 580 7.87 19.02 6.42
N ASP A 581 8.26 19.68 7.47
CA ASP A 581 7.80 21.02 7.88
C ASP A 581 6.27 21.13 7.99
N GLU A 582 5.65 20.18 8.71
CA GLU A 582 4.20 20.17 8.87
C GLU A 582 3.75 19.76 10.28
N ILE A 583 2.80 20.48 10.84
CA ILE A 583 2.04 20.12 12.02
C ILE A 583 0.57 20.03 11.61
N GLN A 584 -0.06 18.88 11.80
CA GLN A 584 -1.48 18.73 11.53
C GLN A 584 -2.26 18.32 12.77
N GLN A 585 -3.32 19.05 13.05
CA GLN A 585 -4.37 18.70 14.01
C GLN A 585 -5.55 18.08 13.25
N PHE A 586 -6.22 17.09 13.84
CA PHE A 586 -7.41 16.48 13.27
C PHE A 586 -8.45 16.13 14.34
N ALA A 587 -9.72 16.08 13.90
CA ALA A 587 -10.85 15.61 14.68
C ALA A 587 -11.85 14.91 13.77
N ASN A 588 -12.24 13.70 14.16
CA ASN A 588 -13.18 12.86 13.43
C ASN A 588 -14.37 12.50 14.34
N LEU A 589 -15.57 12.61 13.81
CA LEU A 589 -16.80 12.22 14.49
C LEU A 589 -17.63 11.39 13.53
N ARG A 590 -18.04 10.18 13.93
CA ARG A 590 -18.83 9.27 13.12
C ARG A 590 -20.01 8.72 13.90
N TYR A 591 -21.16 8.67 13.26
CA TYR A 591 -22.36 8.01 13.77
C TYR A 591 -22.70 6.81 12.88
N LEU A 592 -22.80 5.64 13.49
CA LEU A 592 -23.11 4.38 12.82
C LEU A 592 -24.58 4.02 13.06
N PHE A 593 -25.33 3.79 11.99
CA PHE A 593 -26.68 3.27 12.04
C PHE A 593 -26.59 1.73 11.94
N LEU A 594 -26.38 1.08 13.09
CA LEU A 594 -26.10 -0.36 13.16
C LEU A 594 -27.35 -1.23 12.97
N ARG A 595 -28.51 -0.73 13.38
CA ARG A 595 -29.77 -1.49 13.26
C ARG A 595 -30.38 -1.31 11.87
N PRO A 596 -30.65 -2.41 11.13
CA PRO A 596 -31.31 -2.33 9.85
C PRO A 596 -32.74 -1.78 9.97
N THR A 597 -33.20 -1.12 8.93
CA THR A 597 -34.57 -0.58 8.80
C THR A 597 -35.27 -1.20 7.60
N LYS A 598 -36.46 -0.72 7.26
CA LYS A 598 -37.15 -1.12 6.01
C LYS A 598 -36.40 -0.62 4.75
N PHE A 599 -35.56 0.41 4.89
CA PHE A 599 -34.91 1.08 3.77
C PHE A 599 -33.44 0.68 3.61
N TYR A 600 -32.68 0.57 4.69
CA TYR A 600 -31.24 0.22 4.66
C TYR A 600 -30.91 -0.97 5.56
N ARG A 601 -29.78 -1.61 5.28
CA ARG A 601 -29.12 -2.62 6.12
C ARG A 601 -28.21 -1.95 7.14
N ARG A 602 -27.39 -1.00 6.70
CA ARG A 602 -26.52 -0.16 7.52
C ARG A 602 -26.30 1.18 6.86
N ALA A 603 -25.99 2.19 7.67
CA ALA A 603 -25.57 3.50 7.17
C ALA A 603 -24.60 4.16 8.14
N GLU A 604 -23.87 5.15 7.67
CA GLU A 604 -23.02 5.98 8.52
C GLU A 604 -22.97 7.42 8.01
N VAL A 605 -22.73 8.33 8.95
CA VAL A 605 -22.41 9.73 8.68
C VAL A 605 -21.17 10.09 9.47
N ALA A 606 -20.22 10.77 8.85
CA ALA A 606 -19.00 11.22 9.49
C ALA A 606 -18.73 12.68 9.19
N LEU A 607 -18.21 13.39 10.19
CA LEU A 607 -17.68 14.73 10.08
C LEU A 607 -16.18 14.68 10.44
N ASN A 608 -15.35 15.14 9.53
CA ASN A 608 -13.90 15.18 9.72
C ASN A 608 -13.41 16.63 9.57
N GLN A 609 -12.47 17.01 10.41
CA GLN A 609 -11.82 18.32 10.37
C GLN A 609 -10.31 18.15 10.46
N TYR A 610 -9.56 18.88 9.65
CA TYR A 610 -8.11 18.89 9.60
C TYR A 610 -7.62 20.33 9.55
N SER A 611 -6.56 20.64 10.29
CA SER A 611 -5.85 21.94 10.22
C SER A 611 -4.35 21.68 10.13
N THR A 612 -3.66 22.35 9.20
CA THR A 612 -2.22 22.22 9.01
C THR A 612 -1.50 23.55 9.20
N PHE A 613 -0.31 23.44 9.77
CA PHE A 613 0.61 24.55 10.05
C PHE A 613 2.02 24.12 9.67
N ASP A 614 2.91 25.06 9.36
CA ASP A 614 4.36 24.83 9.35
C ASP A 614 4.99 25.05 10.72
N PHE A 615 6.29 24.79 10.85
CA PHE A 615 7.02 24.95 12.12
C PHE A 615 7.29 26.40 12.51
N GLU A 616 7.10 27.36 11.62
CA GLU A 616 7.07 28.80 11.97
C GLU A 616 5.72 29.20 12.60
N GLY A 617 4.73 28.30 12.57
CA GLY A 617 3.38 28.54 13.08
C GLY A 617 2.45 29.17 12.06
N ASN A 618 2.84 29.21 10.80
CA ASN A 618 1.99 29.69 9.73
C ASN A 618 0.88 28.69 9.44
N TYR A 619 -0.35 29.19 9.38
CA TYR A 619 -1.52 28.40 9.01
C TYR A 619 -1.50 28.06 7.52
N ASN A 620 -1.60 26.77 7.15
CA ASN A 620 -1.67 26.35 5.75
C ASN A 620 -3.11 26.18 5.29
N PHE A 621 -3.87 25.29 5.89
CA PHE A 621 -5.31 25.18 5.58
C PHE A 621 -6.11 24.56 6.72
N ILE A 622 -7.42 24.78 6.68
CA ILE A 622 -8.42 24.00 7.40
C ILE A 622 -9.35 23.34 6.38
N ARG A 623 -9.72 22.11 6.63
CA ARG A 623 -10.65 21.34 5.81
C ARG A 623 -11.77 20.79 6.67
N TYR A 624 -12.99 20.99 6.23
CA TYR A 624 -14.19 20.32 6.76
C TYR A 624 -14.69 19.33 5.73
N HIS A 625 -15.00 18.12 6.18
CA HIS A 625 -15.48 17.06 5.32
C HIS A 625 -16.65 16.33 5.96
N LEU A 626 -17.80 16.35 5.30
CA LEU A 626 -18.97 15.55 5.61
C LEU A 626 -19.01 14.32 4.70
N PHE A 627 -19.18 13.16 5.28
CA PHE A 627 -19.24 11.87 4.59
C PHE A 627 -20.51 11.13 4.96
N GLY A 628 -21.11 10.44 4.01
CA GLY A 628 -22.25 9.56 4.22
C GLY A 628 -22.12 8.28 3.41
N PHE A 629 -22.47 7.16 4.02
CA PHE A 629 -22.56 5.86 3.37
C PHE A 629 -23.88 5.20 3.72
N ILE A 630 -24.51 4.55 2.75
CA ILE A 630 -25.73 3.78 2.94
C ILE A 630 -25.69 2.50 2.09
N ASN A 631 -25.95 1.36 2.73
CA ASN A 631 -26.19 0.08 2.08
C ASN A 631 -27.69 -0.23 2.18
N TYR A 632 -28.36 -0.27 1.05
CA TYR A 632 -29.82 -0.45 0.97
C TYR A 632 -30.22 -1.91 1.19
N LYS A 633 -31.53 -2.14 1.46
CA LYS A 633 -32.06 -3.49 1.64
C LYS A 633 -31.89 -4.41 0.42
N ASN A 634 -31.83 -3.86 -0.77
CA ASN A 634 -31.56 -4.59 -2.02
C ASN A 634 -30.05 -4.80 -2.29
N ASN A 635 -29.18 -4.50 -1.32
CA ASN A 635 -27.71 -4.56 -1.40
C ASN A 635 -27.07 -3.59 -2.42
N TRP A 636 -27.81 -2.62 -2.92
CA TRP A 636 -27.22 -1.47 -3.58
C TRP A 636 -26.61 -0.54 -2.52
N TRP A 637 -25.70 0.29 -2.92
CA TRP A 637 -25.06 1.21 -1.98
C TRP A 637 -24.80 2.59 -2.60
N THR A 638 -24.72 3.58 -1.73
CA THR A 638 -24.36 4.95 -2.10
C THR A 638 -23.33 5.46 -1.11
N GLU A 639 -22.33 6.14 -1.64
CA GLU A 639 -21.33 6.88 -0.87
C GLU A 639 -21.32 8.32 -1.38
N VAL A 640 -21.38 9.28 -0.45
CA VAL A 640 -21.43 10.70 -0.76
C VAL A 640 -20.50 11.46 0.16
N GLY A 641 -19.81 12.46 -0.37
CA GLY A 641 -19.00 13.36 0.43
C GLY A 641 -19.05 14.78 -0.07
N PHE A 642 -18.88 15.68 0.88
CA PHE A 642 -18.79 17.11 0.64
C PHE A 642 -17.67 17.69 1.51
N GLY A 643 -16.81 18.48 0.95
CA GLY A 643 -15.74 19.11 1.70
C GLY A 643 -15.46 20.54 1.25
N HIS A 644 -14.97 21.34 2.18
CA HIS A 644 -14.66 22.73 1.93
C HIS A 644 -13.35 23.13 2.63
N LYS A 645 -12.49 23.84 1.91
CA LYS A 645 -11.27 24.49 2.40
C LYS A 645 -11.40 25.99 2.19
N PRO A 646 -11.77 26.76 3.21
CA PRO A 646 -12.08 28.19 3.07
C PRO A 646 -10.86 29.08 2.84
N ARG A 647 -9.68 28.59 3.12
CA ARG A 647 -8.42 29.31 2.94
C ARG A 647 -7.29 28.32 2.81
N ILE A 648 -6.50 28.43 1.77
CA ILE A 648 -5.44 27.48 1.46
C ILE A 648 -4.14 28.23 1.21
N TYR A 649 -3.08 27.80 1.89
CA TYR A 649 -1.71 28.16 1.60
C TYR A 649 -0.89 26.90 1.39
N SER A 650 0.08 26.95 0.50
CA SER A 650 0.99 25.85 0.19
C SER A 650 2.43 26.31 0.25
N ASN A 651 3.26 25.56 0.95
CA ASN A 651 4.70 25.76 1.02
C ASN A 651 5.43 25.03 -0.12
N THR A 652 4.73 24.18 -0.89
CA THR A 652 5.29 23.31 -1.91
C THR A 652 4.86 23.64 -3.34
N ALA A 653 3.84 24.49 -3.51
CA ALA A 653 3.27 24.77 -4.84
C ALA A 653 4.27 25.39 -5.82
N LEU A 654 5.22 26.19 -5.34
CA LEU A 654 6.25 26.85 -6.15
C LEU A 654 7.63 26.17 -6.03
N ARG A 655 7.69 24.92 -5.57
CA ARG A 655 8.89 24.04 -5.53
C ARG A 655 10.16 24.71 -5.01
N GLY A 656 10.07 25.43 -3.90
CA GLY A 656 11.18 26.19 -3.29
C GLY A 656 11.00 27.69 -3.38
N GLY A 657 9.98 28.14 -4.08
CA GLY A 657 9.54 29.52 -4.06
C GLY A 657 8.77 29.90 -2.80
N PRO A 658 8.34 31.16 -2.69
CA PRO A 658 7.62 31.63 -1.53
C PRO A 658 6.27 30.92 -1.36
N ARG A 659 5.75 30.95 -0.15
CA ARG A 659 4.47 30.39 0.23
C ARG A 659 3.36 30.94 -0.67
N TRP A 660 2.59 30.02 -1.27
CA TRP A 660 1.55 30.32 -2.23
C TRP A 660 0.17 30.30 -1.62
N ARG A 661 -0.66 31.30 -1.87
CA ARG A 661 -2.07 31.29 -1.55
C ARG A 661 -2.89 30.71 -2.72
N SER A 662 -3.56 29.59 -2.50
CA SER A 662 -4.57 29.09 -3.42
C SER A 662 -5.95 29.68 -3.14
N SER A 663 -6.84 29.62 -4.10
CA SER A 663 -8.23 30.02 -3.91
C SER A 663 -8.98 29.00 -3.04
N ASP A 664 -10.04 29.44 -2.36
CA ASP A 664 -10.87 28.58 -1.53
C ASP A 664 -11.41 27.41 -2.37
N ASP A 665 -11.42 26.20 -1.86
CA ASP A 665 -11.74 24.99 -2.60
C ASP A 665 -12.91 24.23 -1.99
N THR A 666 -13.85 23.79 -2.85
CA THR A 666 -14.99 22.96 -2.46
C THR A 666 -15.03 21.73 -3.33
N TYR A 667 -15.07 20.56 -2.72
CA TYR A 667 -15.19 19.30 -3.42
C TYR A 667 -16.38 18.49 -2.99
N ALA A 668 -16.88 17.68 -3.91
CA ALA A 668 -17.95 16.73 -3.65
C ALA A 668 -17.71 15.44 -4.44
N PHE A 669 -18.20 14.34 -3.91
CA PHE A 669 -18.22 13.07 -4.63
C PHE A 669 -19.54 12.33 -4.39
N LEU A 670 -19.89 11.51 -5.38
CA LEU A 670 -21.02 10.58 -5.32
C LEU A 670 -20.62 9.29 -6.02
N PHE A 671 -20.68 8.17 -5.29
CA PHE A 671 -20.54 6.83 -5.84
C PHE A 671 -21.82 6.05 -5.59
N PHE A 672 -22.22 5.28 -6.59
CA PHE A 672 -23.41 4.46 -6.55
C PHE A 672 -23.09 3.09 -7.15
N GLY A 673 -23.37 2.03 -6.38
CA GLY A 673 -23.08 0.67 -6.79
C GLY A 673 -24.31 -0.22 -6.70
N SER A 674 -24.40 -1.14 -7.66
CA SER A 674 -25.43 -2.19 -7.70
C SER A 674 -25.07 -3.36 -6.78
N ASP A 675 -25.98 -4.32 -6.65
CA ASP A 675 -25.78 -5.54 -5.86
C ASP A 675 -24.62 -6.40 -6.43
N GLN A 676 -23.50 -6.46 -5.70
CA GLN A 676 -22.27 -7.14 -6.10
C GLN A 676 -22.40 -8.67 -6.15
N ARG A 677 -23.48 -9.26 -5.63
CA ARG A 677 -23.76 -10.69 -5.71
C ARG A 677 -24.26 -11.11 -7.09
N LYS A 678 -24.78 -10.15 -7.87
CA LYS A 678 -25.30 -10.44 -9.22
C LYS A 678 -24.16 -10.77 -10.18
N LYS A 679 -24.46 -11.65 -11.16
CA LYS A 679 -23.50 -12.01 -12.24
C LYS A 679 -22.99 -10.77 -12.99
N PHE A 680 -23.83 -9.77 -13.18
CA PHE A 680 -23.44 -8.46 -13.65
C PHE A 680 -23.69 -7.43 -12.54
N ASN A 681 -22.67 -6.68 -12.22
CA ASN A 681 -22.77 -5.56 -11.29
C ASN A 681 -21.93 -4.37 -11.80
N PHE A 682 -22.29 -3.20 -11.33
CA PHE A 682 -21.60 -1.98 -11.72
C PHE A 682 -21.47 -1.01 -10.55
N THR A 683 -20.48 -0.13 -10.67
CA THR A 683 -20.34 1.08 -9.88
C THR A 683 -20.17 2.26 -10.82
N VAL A 684 -20.87 3.35 -10.57
CA VAL A 684 -20.63 4.63 -11.22
C VAL A 684 -20.27 5.66 -10.18
N GLY A 685 -19.32 6.50 -10.48
CA GLY A 685 -18.81 7.49 -9.55
C GLY A 685 -18.43 8.79 -10.24
N TYR A 686 -18.64 9.85 -9.51
CA TYR A 686 -18.15 11.18 -9.85
C TYR A 686 -17.50 11.77 -8.60
N ASP A 687 -16.35 12.39 -8.77
CA ASP A 687 -15.80 13.32 -7.79
C ASP A 687 -15.27 14.57 -8.51
N GLY A 688 -15.43 15.71 -7.87
CA GLY A 688 -15.04 16.97 -8.44
C GLY A 688 -14.69 17.99 -7.39
N SER A 689 -13.82 18.93 -7.79
CA SER A 689 -13.39 20.06 -6.98
C SER A 689 -13.52 21.35 -7.76
N ARG A 690 -13.92 22.41 -7.06
CA ARG A 690 -14.09 23.76 -7.64
C ARG A 690 -13.49 24.79 -6.68
N ALA A 691 -12.43 25.41 -7.11
CA ALA A 691 -11.92 26.61 -6.42
C ALA A 691 -12.73 27.85 -6.76
N ALA A 692 -12.69 28.83 -5.88
CA ALA A 692 -13.29 30.13 -6.13
C ALA A 692 -12.75 30.75 -7.44
N TYR A 693 -13.60 31.42 -8.17
CA TYR A 693 -13.30 32.03 -9.48
C TYR A 693 -12.87 31.07 -10.59
N ASN A 694 -13.12 29.76 -10.40
CA ASN A 694 -12.64 28.69 -11.28
C ASN A 694 -11.11 28.74 -11.51
N ASP A 695 -10.35 29.12 -10.48
CA ASP A 695 -8.90 29.10 -10.56
C ASP A 695 -8.35 27.69 -10.66
N TYR A 696 -9.06 26.75 -10.02
CA TYR A 696 -8.83 25.30 -10.14
C TYR A 696 -10.16 24.58 -10.30
N THR A 697 -10.21 23.64 -11.24
CA THR A 697 -11.35 22.72 -11.41
C THR A 697 -10.84 21.32 -11.69
N PHE A 698 -11.44 20.35 -11.02
CA PHE A 698 -11.16 18.93 -11.20
C PHE A 698 -12.45 18.16 -11.35
N ASP A 699 -12.51 17.26 -12.33
CA ASP A 699 -13.60 16.33 -12.54
C ASP A 699 -13.05 14.92 -12.77
N ARG A 700 -13.56 13.94 -12.06
CA ARG A 700 -13.27 12.54 -12.29
C ARG A 700 -14.55 11.74 -12.43
N PHE A 701 -14.64 10.98 -13.52
CA PHE A 701 -15.72 10.06 -13.82
C PHE A 701 -15.18 8.64 -13.76
N VAL A 702 -15.83 7.79 -12.98
CA VAL A 702 -15.43 6.40 -12.76
C VAL A 702 -16.60 5.49 -13.13
N VAL A 703 -16.33 4.48 -13.93
CA VAL A 703 -17.25 3.36 -14.17
C VAL A 703 -16.51 2.07 -13.87
N ARG A 704 -17.13 1.16 -13.15
CA ARG A 704 -16.62 -0.19 -12.89
C ARG A 704 -17.70 -1.17 -13.29
N LEU A 705 -17.39 -2.05 -14.20
CA LEU A 705 -18.28 -3.10 -14.70
C LEU A 705 -17.66 -4.45 -14.38
N ASN A 706 -18.41 -5.30 -13.69
CA ASN A 706 -17.98 -6.66 -13.37
C ASN A 706 -19.02 -7.64 -13.90
N TYR A 707 -18.55 -8.66 -14.60
CA TYR A 707 -19.39 -9.69 -15.18
C TYR A 707 -18.83 -11.08 -14.90
N GLN A 708 -19.64 -11.93 -14.28
CA GLN A 708 -19.33 -13.31 -13.94
C GLN A 708 -20.26 -14.25 -14.76
N PRO A 709 -19.99 -14.50 -16.04
CA PRO A 709 -20.85 -15.34 -16.88
C PRO A 709 -20.91 -16.78 -16.41
N LEU A 710 -19.77 -17.31 -15.95
CA LEU A 710 -19.58 -18.67 -15.44
C LEU A 710 -18.94 -18.62 -14.06
N ASP A 711 -19.08 -19.67 -13.28
CA ASP A 711 -18.40 -19.78 -11.97
C ASP A 711 -16.88 -19.65 -12.11
N ALA A 712 -16.33 -20.16 -13.21
CA ALA A 712 -14.89 -20.15 -13.52
C ALA A 712 -14.37 -18.87 -14.18
N LEU A 713 -15.25 -17.99 -14.69
CA LEU A 713 -14.85 -16.86 -15.52
C LEU A 713 -15.37 -15.53 -14.95
N SER A 714 -14.47 -14.61 -14.67
CA SER A 714 -14.82 -13.22 -14.34
C SER A 714 -14.16 -12.25 -15.30
N VAL A 715 -14.89 -11.22 -15.67
CA VAL A 715 -14.45 -10.14 -16.54
C VAL A 715 -14.73 -8.81 -15.85
N SER A 716 -13.77 -7.91 -15.82
CA SER A 716 -13.99 -6.55 -15.34
C SER A 716 -13.46 -5.52 -16.34
N PHE A 717 -14.16 -4.40 -16.44
CA PHE A 717 -13.76 -3.25 -17.25
C PHE A 717 -14.00 -1.97 -16.46
N ASN A 718 -12.94 -1.20 -16.23
CA ASN A 718 -12.94 -0.05 -15.32
C ASN A 718 -12.38 1.19 -16.03
N PRO A 719 -13.15 1.90 -16.85
CA PRO A 719 -12.74 3.16 -17.44
C PRO A 719 -12.83 4.31 -16.42
N GLU A 720 -11.86 5.21 -16.50
CA GLU A 720 -11.78 6.42 -15.71
C GLU A 720 -11.33 7.58 -16.57
N LEU A 721 -12.05 8.70 -16.48
CA LEU A 721 -11.70 9.97 -17.13
C LEU A 721 -11.47 11.03 -16.06
N ARG A 722 -10.31 11.71 -16.12
CA ARG A 722 -9.98 12.87 -15.28
C ARG A 722 -9.79 14.09 -16.16
N ILE A 723 -10.34 15.19 -15.73
CA ILE A 723 -10.19 16.52 -16.36
C ILE A 723 -9.72 17.46 -15.25
N ASN A 724 -8.52 17.98 -15.39
CA ASN A 724 -7.91 18.90 -14.46
C ASN A 724 -7.60 20.22 -15.18
N LYS A 725 -8.03 21.34 -14.60
CA LYS A 725 -7.71 22.69 -15.09
C LYS A 725 -7.21 23.50 -13.92
N ASP A 726 -5.99 23.99 -14.01
CA ASP A 726 -5.37 24.86 -13.02
C ASP A 726 -4.78 26.09 -13.71
N LYS A 727 -5.10 27.25 -13.21
CA LYS A 727 -4.58 28.52 -13.77
C LYS A 727 -3.18 28.86 -13.24
N THR A 728 -2.67 28.07 -12.32
CA THR A 728 -1.44 28.38 -11.58
C THR A 728 -0.54 27.18 -11.41
N GLN A 729 -0.59 26.24 -12.38
CA GLN A 729 0.33 25.11 -12.38
C GLN A 729 1.76 25.60 -12.52
N TYR A 730 2.63 25.21 -11.59
CA TYR A 730 4.05 25.52 -11.65
C TYR A 730 4.69 24.93 -12.92
N VAL A 731 5.52 25.71 -13.58
CA VAL A 731 6.30 25.34 -14.77
C VAL A 731 7.77 25.20 -14.38
N THR A 732 8.43 26.32 -14.09
CA THR A 732 9.85 26.38 -13.76
C THR A 732 10.18 27.60 -12.89
N THR A 733 11.44 27.69 -12.50
CA THR A 733 12.01 28.89 -11.89
C THR A 733 13.19 29.32 -12.73
N GLU A 734 13.15 30.58 -13.22
CA GLU A 734 14.20 31.22 -14.00
C GLU A 734 14.66 32.49 -13.32
N ASP A 735 15.83 32.99 -13.68
CA ASP A 735 16.39 34.20 -13.09
C ASP A 735 16.24 35.39 -14.03
N PHE A 736 15.61 36.46 -13.56
CA PHE A 736 15.63 37.78 -14.21
C PHE A 736 16.65 38.65 -13.48
N GLY A 737 17.86 38.71 -14.02
CA GLY A 737 19.00 39.29 -13.30
C GLY A 737 19.32 38.50 -12.04
N GLU A 738 19.21 39.14 -10.85
CA GLU A 738 19.39 38.50 -9.54
C GLU A 738 18.05 38.07 -8.88
N THR A 739 16.92 38.23 -9.59
CA THR A 739 15.59 37.98 -9.02
C THR A 739 14.94 36.74 -9.61
N PRO A 740 14.68 35.70 -8.80
CA PRO A 740 14.02 34.50 -9.32
C PRO A 740 12.59 34.78 -9.76
N ARG A 741 12.23 34.25 -10.91
CA ARG A 741 10.88 34.25 -11.47
C ARG A 741 10.28 32.84 -11.35
N TYR A 742 9.30 32.70 -10.49
CA TYR A 742 8.52 31.46 -10.40
C TYR A 742 7.44 31.50 -11.46
N ILE A 743 7.64 30.72 -12.51
CA ILE A 743 6.77 30.70 -13.69
C ILE A 743 5.66 29.70 -13.49
N THR A 744 4.44 30.15 -13.74
CA THR A 744 3.24 29.32 -13.73
C THR A 744 2.48 29.48 -15.03
N GLY A 745 1.56 28.54 -15.33
CA GLY A 745 0.72 28.60 -16.52
C GLY A 745 -0.64 27.97 -16.26
N ASN A 746 -1.59 28.29 -17.15
CA ASN A 746 -2.86 27.58 -17.18
C ASN A 746 -2.65 26.21 -17.78
N ILE A 747 -2.87 25.14 -17.02
CA ILE A 747 -2.90 23.77 -17.55
C ILE A 747 -4.32 23.30 -17.80
N GLU A 748 -4.53 22.64 -18.94
CA GLU A 748 -5.68 21.76 -19.18
C GLU A 748 -5.16 20.33 -19.36
N GLN A 749 -5.29 19.51 -18.30
CA GLN A 749 -4.87 18.12 -18.31
C GLN A 749 -6.08 17.20 -18.42
N ASN A 750 -6.03 16.29 -19.40
CA ASN A 750 -7.02 15.25 -19.60
C ASN A 750 -6.34 13.88 -19.51
N THR A 751 -6.82 13.05 -18.60
CA THR A 751 -6.29 11.68 -18.42
C THR A 751 -7.41 10.67 -18.64
N LEU A 752 -7.18 9.73 -19.56
CA LEU A 752 -8.03 8.56 -19.78
C LEU A 752 -7.25 7.31 -19.40
N SER A 753 -7.81 6.53 -18.52
CA SER A 753 -7.31 5.18 -18.21
C SER A 753 -8.46 4.17 -18.26
N ALA A 754 -8.16 2.94 -18.65
CA ALA A 754 -9.12 1.87 -18.60
C ALA A 754 -8.42 0.57 -18.24
N SER A 755 -8.80 -0.08 -17.16
CA SER A 755 -8.30 -1.42 -16.87
C SER A 755 -9.30 -2.48 -17.33
N PHE A 756 -8.78 -3.50 -17.99
CA PHE A 756 -9.52 -4.67 -18.41
C PHE A 756 -8.89 -5.90 -17.78
N ARG A 757 -9.69 -6.73 -17.11
CA ARG A 757 -9.23 -7.99 -16.50
C ARG A 757 -10.13 -9.14 -16.89
N ILE A 758 -9.51 -10.28 -17.21
CA ILE A 758 -10.16 -11.58 -17.39
C ILE A 758 -9.48 -12.54 -16.43
N ASN A 759 -10.25 -13.19 -15.57
CA ASN A 759 -9.75 -14.27 -14.72
C ASN A 759 -10.51 -15.54 -15.08
N TYR A 760 -9.79 -16.53 -15.56
CA TYR A 760 -10.32 -17.86 -15.85
C TYR A 760 -9.66 -18.86 -14.89
N THR A 761 -10.43 -19.33 -13.92
CA THR A 761 -10.00 -20.27 -12.89
C THR A 761 -10.47 -21.67 -13.29
N ILE A 762 -9.58 -22.46 -13.88
CA ILE A 762 -9.89 -23.83 -14.32
C ILE A 762 -10.20 -24.70 -13.10
N ASN A 763 -9.38 -24.56 -12.07
CA ASN A 763 -9.61 -25.08 -10.72
C ASN A 763 -8.81 -24.19 -9.74
N PRO A 764 -8.96 -24.32 -8.41
CA PRO A 764 -8.27 -23.45 -7.44
C PRO A 764 -6.74 -23.38 -7.59
N ASN A 765 -6.12 -24.40 -8.18
CA ASN A 765 -4.67 -24.51 -8.35
C ASN A 765 -4.18 -24.11 -9.75
N LEU A 766 -5.08 -23.94 -10.74
CA LEU A 766 -4.71 -23.61 -12.13
C LEU A 766 -5.55 -22.43 -12.63
N THR A 767 -4.90 -21.32 -12.87
CA THR A 767 -5.55 -20.06 -13.27
C THR A 767 -4.87 -19.44 -14.49
N LEU A 768 -5.67 -18.83 -15.35
CA LEU A 768 -5.24 -18.00 -16.45
C LEU A 768 -5.82 -16.59 -16.24
N GLN A 769 -4.96 -15.60 -16.16
CA GLN A 769 -5.36 -14.21 -15.90
C GLN A 769 -4.81 -13.30 -16.97
N TYR A 770 -5.63 -12.42 -17.49
CA TYR A 770 -5.22 -11.33 -18.37
C TYR A 770 -5.55 -9.99 -17.72
N TYR A 771 -4.59 -9.09 -17.79
CA TYR A 771 -4.72 -7.69 -17.43
C TYR A 771 -4.26 -6.82 -18.58
N GLY A 772 -5.00 -5.76 -18.90
CA GLY A 772 -4.58 -4.76 -19.87
C GLY A 772 -5.01 -3.36 -19.40
N GLN A 773 -4.11 -2.39 -19.55
CA GLN A 773 -4.36 -1.00 -19.15
C GLN A 773 -3.80 -0.02 -20.17
N PRO A 774 -4.61 0.54 -21.09
CA PRO A 774 -4.28 1.77 -21.77
C PRO A 774 -4.38 2.95 -20.80
N PHE A 775 -3.39 3.83 -20.87
CA PHE A 775 -3.29 5.04 -20.08
C PHE A 775 -2.80 6.18 -20.98
N ILE A 776 -3.49 7.29 -20.98
CA ILE A 776 -3.13 8.48 -21.74
C ILE A 776 -3.36 9.69 -20.84
N SER A 777 -2.32 10.50 -20.67
CA SER A 777 -2.43 11.79 -19.99
C SER A 777 -1.82 12.88 -20.86
N ARG A 778 -2.62 13.89 -21.16
CA ARG A 778 -2.22 15.03 -21.98
C ARG A 778 -2.42 16.30 -21.17
N GLY A 779 -1.37 17.11 -21.06
CA GLY A 779 -1.39 18.46 -20.49
C GLY A 779 -1.04 19.50 -21.56
N ARG A 780 -1.81 20.55 -21.60
CA ARG A 780 -1.55 21.72 -22.44
C ARG A 780 -1.49 22.95 -21.60
N TYR A 781 -0.46 23.74 -21.80
CA TYR A 781 -0.25 24.97 -21.08
C TYR A 781 -0.56 26.18 -21.94
N SER A 782 -0.92 27.27 -21.30
CA SER A 782 -1.22 28.56 -21.92
C SER A 782 -1.21 29.67 -20.88
N ASN A 783 -1.25 30.90 -21.30
CA ASN A 783 -1.32 32.09 -20.43
C ASN A 783 -0.23 32.06 -19.36
N PHE A 784 1.02 31.91 -19.80
CA PHE A 784 2.17 31.90 -18.89
C PHE A 784 2.28 33.23 -18.16
N ASN A 785 2.74 33.11 -16.91
CA ASN A 785 2.81 34.23 -16.00
C ASN A 785 3.89 33.96 -14.95
N TYR A 786 4.36 34.99 -14.28
CA TYR A 786 5.23 34.85 -13.13
C TYR A 786 4.53 35.32 -11.85
N VAL A 787 5.01 34.80 -10.72
CA VAL A 787 4.48 35.15 -9.39
C VAL A 787 4.90 36.58 -9.03
N ASN A 788 3.92 37.44 -8.74
CA ASN A 788 4.13 38.83 -8.33
C ASN A 788 3.91 39.02 -6.82
N ASN A 789 2.71 38.69 -6.32
CA ASN A 789 2.37 38.75 -4.90
C ASN A 789 1.74 37.45 -4.43
N PRO A 790 2.54 36.46 -3.99
CA PRO A 790 2.08 35.08 -3.78
C PRO A 790 0.97 34.93 -2.74
N LEU A 791 0.81 35.91 -1.82
CA LEU A 791 -0.18 35.86 -0.73
C LEU A 791 -1.45 36.69 -1.01
N ALA A 792 -1.52 37.38 -2.14
CA ALA A 792 -2.68 38.20 -2.50
C ALA A 792 -3.97 37.35 -2.62
N LYS A 793 -5.10 37.93 -2.24
CA LYS A 793 -6.39 37.23 -2.25
C LYS A 793 -6.88 36.91 -3.67
N LYS A 794 -6.74 37.86 -4.58
CA LYS A 794 -7.19 37.70 -5.98
C LYS A 794 -6.03 37.12 -6.80
N LEU A 795 -6.36 36.25 -7.74
CA LEU A 795 -5.37 35.67 -8.65
C LEU A 795 -4.69 36.76 -9.47
N SER A 796 -5.42 37.75 -9.99
CA SER A 796 -4.86 38.89 -10.74
C SER A 796 -3.78 39.68 -10.01
N ASP A 797 -3.78 39.65 -8.70
CA ASP A 797 -2.79 40.34 -7.88
C ASP A 797 -1.61 39.43 -7.50
N ARG A 798 -1.83 38.09 -7.57
CA ARG A 798 -0.81 37.08 -7.29
C ARG A 798 0.18 36.87 -8.43
N ILE A 799 -0.29 37.02 -9.67
CA ILE A 799 0.47 36.73 -10.89
C ILE A 799 0.51 37.94 -11.80
N ALA A 800 1.59 38.01 -12.59
CA ALA A 800 1.73 38.93 -13.70
C ALA A 800 1.77 38.13 -15.01
N LEU A 801 0.78 38.32 -15.90
CA LEU A 801 0.71 37.68 -17.20
C LEU A 801 1.75 38.27 -18.13
N TYR A 802 2.48 37.46 -18.89
CA TYR A 802 3.27 37.93 -20.00
C TYR A 802 2.34 38.41 -21.08
N ASN A 803 2.55 39.64 -21.56
CA ASN A 803 1.81 40.16 -22.74
C ASN A 803 2.45 39.62 -24.05
N PRO A 804 1.76 39.68 -25.19
CA PRO A 804 2.24 39.12 -26.44
C PRO A 804 3.57 39.68 -26.95
N ASN A 805 4.03 40.83 -26.44
CA ASN A 805 5.33 41.38 -26.80
C ASN A 805 6.46 40.85 -25.90
N GLN A 806 6.12 40.31 -24.75
CA GLN A 806 7.09 39.80 -23.75
C GLN A 806 7.38 38.31 -23.94
N ILE A 807 6.56 37.57 -24.65
CA ILE A 807 6.72 36.13 -24.85
C ILE A 807 6.66 35.76 -26.33
N SER A 808 7.63 35.02 -26.78
CA SER A 808 7.71 34.46 -28.11
C SER A 808 8.08 32.98 -28.06
N THR A 809 7.97 32.27 -29.16
CA THR A 809 8.38 30.87 -29.26
C THR A 809 9.52 30.73 -30.25
N ARG A 810 10.56 29.95 -29.85
CA ARG A 810 11.69 29.59 -30.71
C ARG A 810 11.88 28.07 -30.55
N ASP A 811 11.69 27.36 -31.65
CA ASP A 811 11.69 25.88 -31.65
C ASP A 811 10.68 25.34 -30.62
N ASP A 812 11.09 24.59 -29.60
CA ASP A 812 10.22 24.07 -28.56
C ASP A 812 10.40 24.83 -27.22
N GLU A 813 10.93 26.05 -27.26
CA GLU A 813 11.13 26.93 -26.10
C GLU A 813 10.23 28.16 -26.14
N TYR A 814 9.89 28.67 -24.96
CA TYR A 814 9.33 29.99 -24.77
C TYR A 814 10.44 30.96 -24.36
N VAL A 815 10.63 32.01 -25.14
CA VAL A 815 11.62 33.06 -24.94
C VAL A 815 10.94 34.29 -24.38
N ILE A 816 11.48 34.83 -23.31
CA ILE A 816 10.92 35.96 -22.57
C ILE A 816 11.84 37.20 -22.69
N ASP A 817 11.23 38.32 -23.08
CA ASP A 817 11.75 39.68 -23.01
C ASP A 817 10.86 40.45 -22.03
N GLU A 818 11.11 40.33 -20.74
CA GLU A 818 10.25 40.85 -19.68
C GLU A 818 10.25 42.36 -19.65
N ASN A 819 11.38 43.00 -19.98
CA ASN A 819 11.57 44.45 -19.92
C ASN A 819 11.19 45.13 -21.27
N ASN A 820 10.91 44.39 -22.34
CA ASN A 820 10.60 44.83 -23.70
C ASN A 820 11.72 45.66 -24.35
N ASP A 821 13.00 45.29 -24.15
CA ASP A 821 14.14 45.95 -24.78
C ASP A 821 14.59 45.31 -26.10
N GLY A 822 13.93 44.21 -26.46
CA GLY A 822 14.18 43.44 -27.69
C GLY A 822 15.28 42.40 -27.54
N GLN A 823 15.75 42.12 -26.31
CA GLN A 823 16.70 41.06 -26.01
C GLN A 823 16.01 39.98 -25.12
N GLU A 824 16.53 38.79 -25.23
CA GLU A 824 16.10 37.68 -24.40
C GLU A 824 16.61 37.88 -22.95
N ASP A 825 15.69 37.87 -21.99
CA ASP A 825 16.02 37.89 -20.57
C ASP A 825 16.22 36.47 -20.00
N TYR A 826 15.34 35.54 -20.41
CA TYR A 826 15.40 34.10 -20.06
C TYR A 826 14.48 33.28 -20.97
N SER A 827 14.67 31.95 -20.95
CA SER A 827 13.80 31.03 -21.71
C SER A 827 13.45 29.81 -20.83
N PHE A 828 12.42 29.10 -21.26
CA PHE A 828 12.07 27.80 -20.66
C PHE A 828 11.42 26.90 -21.70
N ASP A 829 11.62 25.59 -21.51
CA ASP A 829 11.08 24.56 -22.37
C ASP A 829 9.55 24.57 -22.43
N ASN A 830 9.00 24.16 -23.56
CA ASN A 830 7.56 23.96 -23.68
C ASN A 830 7.09 22.85 -22.72
N PRO A 831 6.26 23.17 -21.69
CA PRO A 831 5.84 22.20 -20.70
C PRO A 831 4.67 21.30 -21.14
N ASP A 832 4.20 21.44 -22.40
CA ASP A 832 3.14 20.61 -22.95
C ASP A 832 3.60 19.15 -22.98
N PHE A 833 2.73 18.24 -22.60
CA PHE A 833 3.05 16.80 -22.61
C PHE A 833 1.87 15.94 -23.06
N ALA A 834 2.20 14.81 -23.68
CA ALA A 834 1.25 13.75 -23.97
C ALA A 834 1.90 12.40 -23.66
N PHE A 835 1.72 11.91 -22.46
CA PHE A 835 2.23 10.59 -22.06
C PHE A 835 1.22 9.51 -22.43
N VAL A 836 1.69 8.51 -23.19
CA VAL A 836 0.90 7.37 -23.64
C VAL A 836 1.56 6.09 -23.16
N GLN A 837 0.79 5.22 -22.50
CA GLN A 837 1.28 3.93 -22.02
C GLN A 837 0.21 2.86 -22.25
N PHE A 838 0.66 1.69 -22.69
CA PHE A 838 -0.10 0.46 -22.62
C PHE A 838 0.70 -0.59 -21.88
N ARG A 839 0.09 -1.26 -20.94
CA ARG A 839 0.66 -2.43 -20.27
C ARG A 839 -0.35 -3.55 -20.26
N SER A 840 0.10 -4.75 -20.58
CA SER A 840 -0.72 -5.95 -20.42
C SER A 840 0.11 -7.12 -19.89
N ASN A 841 -0.55 -8.00 -19.16
CA ASN A 841 0.04 -9.23 -18.63
C ASN A 841 -0.95 -10.38 -18.83
N LEU A 842 -0.48 -11.44 -19.45
CA LEU A 842 -1.15 -12.74 -19.46
C LEU A 842 -0.36 -13.68 -18.55
N VAL A 843 -0.99 -14.20 -17.52
CA VAL A 843 -0.36 -15.04 -16.50
C VAL A 843 -1.08 -16.37 -16.42
N LEU A 844 -0.39 -17.46 -16.72
CA LEU A 844 -0.77 -18.79 -16.33
C LEU A 844 -0.05 -19.15 -15.03
N ARG A 845 -0.80 -19.46 -13.97
CA ARG A 845 -0.27 -19.98 -12.71
C ARG A 845 -0.78 -21.37 -12.43
N TRP A 846 0.13 -22.27 -12.12
CA TRP A 846 -0.17 -23.63 -11.74
C TRP A 846 0.54 -24.02 -10.45
N GLU A 847 -0.22 -24.20 -9.38
CA GLU A 847 0.27 -24.80 -8.13
C GLU A 847 0.17 -26.33 -8.28
N TYR A 848 1.26 -26.96 -8.75
CA TYR A 848 1.26 -28.40 -9.06
C TYR A 848 1.44 -29.29 -7.82
N ILE A 849 2.01 -28.73 -6.75
CA ILE A 849 2.08 -29.29 -5.38
C ILE A 849 1.85 -28.12 -4.43
N PRO A 850 1.19 -28.29 -3.26
CA PRO A 850 0.96 -27.20 -2.32
C PRO A 850 2.25 -26.42 -2.00
N GLY A 851 2.26 -25.12 -2.31
CA GLY A 851 3.38 -24.22 -2.15
C GLY A 851 4.45 -24.27 -3.25
N SER A 852 4.28 -25.10 -4.29
CA SER A 852 5.20 -25.19 -5.45
C SER A 852 4.47 -24.79 -6.72
N GLU A 853 5.03 -23.86 -7.47
CA GLU A 853 4.31 -23.17 -8.53
C GLU A 853 5.11 -23.06 -9.83
N ILE A 854 4.39 -23.07 -10.93
CA ILE A 854 4.89 -22.68 -12.25
C ILE A 854 4.11 -21.46 -12.71
N PHE A 855 4.84 -20.44 -13.15
CA PHE A 855 4.29 -19.27 -13.80
C PHE A 855 4.80 -19.18 -15.24
N LEU A 856 3.88 -18.97 -16.15
CA LEU A 856 4.17 -18.51 -17.50
C LEU A 856 3.56 -17.12 -17.62
N VAL A 857 4.40 -16.13 -17.89
CA VAL A 857 3.97 -14.73 -18.01
C VAL A 857 4.34 -14.21 -19.38
N TRP A 858 3.39 -13.57 -20.04
CA TRP A 858 3.62 -12.76 -21.22
C TRP A 858 3.16 -11.35 -20.92
N SER A 859 4.13 -10.44 -20.83
CA SER A 859 3.88 -9.01 -20.61
C SER A 859 4.13 -8.25 -21.91
N GLN A 860 3.30 -7.25 -22.16
CA GLN A 860 3.49 -6.32 -23.25
C GLN A 860 3.49 -4.88 -22.72
N GLY A 861 4.38 -4.07 -23.26
CA GLY A 861 4.49 -2.65 -22.96
C GLY A 861 4.61 -1.80 -24.21
N VAL A 862 3.90 -0.69 -24.23
CA VAL A 862 4.14 0.45 -25.14
C VAL A 862 4.23 1.68 -24.26
N ASN A 863 5.34 2.39 -24.35
CA ASN A 863 5.52 3.68 -23.70
C ASN A 863 5.95 4.69 -24.76
N GLY A 864 5.50 5.91 -24.66
CA GLY A 864 5.95 6.95 -25.59
C GLY A 864 5.34 8.31 -25.31
N ASP A 865 5.98 9.29 -25.88
CA ASP A 865 5.45 10.64 -25.91
C ASP A 865 4.46 10.76 -27.06
N GLY A 866 3.29 11.23 -26.72
CA GLY A 866 2.21 11.40 -27.67
C GLY A 866 2.23 12.78 -28.31
N ASP A 867 1.44 12.93 -29.35
CA ASP A 867 1.15 14.24 -29.95
C ASP A 867 0.11 15.01 -29.12
N THR A 868 0.52 16.13 -28.54
CA THR A 868 -0.34 17.00 -27.73
C THR A 868 -1.54 17.52 -28.50
N SER A 869 -1.47 17.60 -29.86
CA SER A 869 -2.55 18.05 -30.74
C SER A 869 -3.69 17.03 -30.88
N ASN A 870 -3.42 15.74 -30.67
CA ASN A 870 -4.39 14.67 -30.84
C ASN A 870 -5.46 14.64 -29.73
N LYS A 871 -6.68 14.21 -30.09
CA LYS A 871 -7.69 13.82 -29.12
C LYS A 871 -7.28 12.50 -28.44
N LEU A 872 -7.64 12.31 -27.14
CA LEU A 872 -7.25 11.13 -26.37
C LEU A 872 -7.51 9.79 -27.08
N LEU A 873 -8.67 9.61 -27.68
CA LEU A 873 -9.02 8.37 -28.39
C LEU A 873 -8.21 8.17 -29.69
N LYS A 874 -7.79 9.25 -30.36
CA LYS A 874 -6.92 9.17 -31.56
C LYS A 874 -5.50 8.76 -31.15
N SER A 875 -5.03 9.20 -29.98
CA SER A 875 -3.75 8.75 -29.43
C SER A 875 -3.76 7.26 -29.08
N LEU A 876 -4.88 6.70 -28.63
CA LEU A 876 -5.05 5.25 -28.44
C LEU A 876 -4.81 4.48 -29.74
N ASP A 877 -5.39 4.95 -30.84
CA ASP A 877 -5.29 4.27 -32.13
C ASP A 877 -3.87 4.37 -32.70
N ASN A 878 -3.33 5.57 -32.79
CA ASN A 878 -2.05 5.81 -33.46
C ASN A 878 -0.82 5.47 -32.63
N GLN A 879 -0.90 5.61 -31.30
CA GLN A 879 0.27 5.58 -30.41
C GLN A 879 0.31 4.36 -29.50
N ILE A 880 -0.75 3.58 -29.43
CA ILE A 880 -0.77 2.30 -28.73
C ILE A 880 -0.97 1.16 -29.74
N LEU A 881 -2.10 1.18 -30.47
CA LEU A 881 -2.44 0.06 -31.36
C LEU A 881 -1.58 0.06 -32.64
N GLY A 882 -1.05 1.19 -33.05
CA GLY A 882 -0.16 1.34 -34.21
C GLY A 882 1.31 1.10 -33.93
N GLN A 883 1.73 0.95 -32.67
CA GLN A 883 3.13 0.76 -32.26
C GLN A 883 3.46 -0.72 -32.06
N LYS A 884 4.74 -1.09 -32.27
CA LYS A 884 5.23 -2.42 -31.91
C LYS A 884 5.44 -2.47 -30.40
N PRO A 885 4.76 -3.39 -29.66
CA PRO A 885 4.97 -3.50 -28.24
C PRO A 885 6.30 -4.18 -27.91
N GLU A 886 6.95 -3.75 -26.87
CA GLU A 886 7.97 -4.55 -26.22
C GLU A 886 7.28 -5.75 -25.52
N ASN A 887 7.87 -6.95 -25.63
CA ASN A 887 7.33 -8.14 -24.99
C ASN A 887 8.35 -8.70 -24.01
N THR A 888 7.85 -9.17 -22.88
CA THR A 888 8.60 -9.93 -21.88
C THR A 888 7.93 -11.27 -21.68
N PHE A 889 8.65 -12.36 -21.94
CA PHE A 889 8.22 -13.72 -21.65
C PHE A 889 8.99 -14.23 -20.44
N VAL A 890 8.27 -14.67 -19.39
CA VAL A 890 8.88 -15.22 -18.18
C VAL A 890 8.37 -16.61 -17.91
N LEU A 891 9.29 -17.56 -17.68
CA LEU A 891 9.01 -18.83 -17.03
C LEU A 891 9.65 -18.83 -15.67
N LYS A 892 8.84 -18.95 -14.63
CA LYS A 892 9.30 -19.10 -13.25
C LYS A 892 8.83 -20.46 -12.72
N VAL A 893 9.75 -21.19 -12.08
CA VAL A 893 9.47 -22.46 -11.42
C VAL A 893 9.96 -22.37 -9.97
N THR A 894 9.10 -22.71 -9.03
CA THR A 894 9.42 -22.83 -7.62
C THR A 894 9.15 -24.24 -7.13
N TYR A 895 9.94 -24.73 -6.18
CA TYR A 895 9.69 -25.98 -5.49
C TYR A 895 9.88 -25.79 -4.00
N ARG A 896 8.86 -26.15 -3.19
CA ARG A 896 8.91 -25.99 -1.73
C ARG A 896 9.10 -27.35 -1.06
N PHE A 897 10.25 -27.54 -0.44
CA PHE A 897 10.53 -28.67 0.43
C PHE A 897 10.04 -28.33 1.85
N ILE A 898 9.32 -29.25 2.48
CA ILE A 898 8.90 -29.18 3.88
C ILE A 898 9.57 -30.37 4.57
N LEU A 899 10.44 -30.09 5.56
CA LEU A 899 11.27 -31.05 6.23
C LEU A 899 10.88 -31.20 7.72
#